data_063db9d04565eeca0bcd8cc1792694ee
#
_entry.id   063db9d04565eeca0bcd8cc1792694ee
#
_cell.length_a   1.000
_cell.length_b   1.000
_cell.length_c   1.000
_cell.angle_alpha   90.00
_cell.angle_beta   90.00
_cell.angle_gamma   90.00
#
_symmetry.space_group_name_H-M   'P 1'
#
loop_
_entity.id
_entity.type
_entity.pdbx_description
1 polymer ?
#
loop_
_entity_poly.entity_id
_entity_poly.type
_entity_poly.pdbx_seq_one_letter_code
_entity_poly.pdbx_strand_id
1 'polypeptide(L)'
;MNTWKTNLEETKKRYINWWNHKGIILNMWEHFQQGVTPHADVPAPAPPRDLNQKWFDPQWRAEYLDWYVAHSSLMADMLPVANTHLGPGSLAAILGGVFEGGEDTIWIHPDPHYSDDIRFNPQHPNYLLHKELLRACKQKAQGHYYVGMPDLMEGLDVLAALKGTDQVLLDTVMQPEVLERQMQQINDIYFQVFDELYDIIREGDEMAFCYFSSWAPGKMSKLQSDISTMISQDDYRRFVQPFIREQCQKIDYTLYHLDGVGAMHHLDALLEIEELNAIQWTPGVGEPQGGSPKWYDLYKKILAGGKSVMACWVTLDELRPLLDNIGGDGVHIEMDFHNEREVEQAMRIVEEYQKSEELRVKSEKIATTISISTDMDDTDREVEDIIQSVEAGIVQSHAAANSCVPSIASDRRSSASLFTLHSSLNRILVLDGAMGTMIQRYLLGEEDFRGCRFAQHPIDLKGCNDVLSLTAPFIIRDIHRKYLEAGADIIETNTFNAQRISLSDYGLQDYSRDINLAAARLARQCADEFSSPEKPRFVAGSIGPTSRTFLSEERRVESVEFATALRAAYTEQIEALRDGGVDALLIETIFDVENARIAIDVAKHIAPTLPIMISFSVSTPDGHNMLGQDIVEFVEEVLIEDGRLQTDGPVFSIGLNCLSDVGSMTQLVTYLARYGTRISLYPNAGQPDANGNYSKTPKSLLADVWPLLENHCLDIIGGCCGTTDRHIALMAKAVQPVPGVFLSPQTHPLPLPLRERLRVGDGTSGMGSIYSNRGDATKEVITPLPQREGQGVGLLFNAILDGKADAAAAATRQAIADGAQPQELINGQMIRAMGEVGQRFQDGKAFVPQLLMAGRAMKAALELLKPMMAGAASTSLGKIVIGTVKGDLHDIGKNLVASMLEGCGFEVVNIGIDVSADKFIEAVKENQPDILCMSALLTTTMGYMKDVIDALEAAGIRDKVKVMVGGAPVTQGFADEIGADGYSDNANSAVSVAKQLLGKL
;
A
#
# COMPACT_ATOMS: atom_id res chain seq x y z
N MET A 1 15.88 21.99 -34.75
CA MET A 1 14.84 22.74 -34.03
C MET A 1 15.42 23.98 -33.38
N ASN A 2 14.70 25.11 -33.39
CA ASN A 2 15.04 26.30 -32.59
C ASN A 2 14.27 26.21 -31.25
N THR A 3 14.62 25.20 -30.47
CA THR A 3 13.83 24.81 -29.30
C THR A 3 13.97 25.77 -28.12
N TRP A 4 12.92 25.83 -27.28
CA TRP A 4 12.94 26.50 -25.97
C TRP A 4 13.79 25.79 -24.91
N LYS A 5 14.06 24.48 -25.07
CA LYS A 5 14.94 23.72 -24.19
C LYS A 5 16.41 23.91 -24.58
N THR A 6 17.18 24.57 -23.73
CA THR A 6 18.58 24.92 -24.00
C THR A 6 19.53 23.72 -24.06
N ASN A 7 19.28 22.66 -23.32
CA ASN A 7 20.09 21.44 -23.27
C ASN A 7 19.45 20.24 -24.00
N LEU A 8 18.62 20.51 -25.04
CA LEU A 8 17.88 19.45 -25.74
C LEU A 8 18.78 18.34 -26.29
N GLU A 9 19.92 18.69 -26.89
CA GLU A 9 20.82 17.67 -27.47
C GLU A 9 21.46 16.75 -26.41
N GLU A 10 21.67 17.24 -25.20
CA GLU A 10 22.15 16.44 -24.09
C GLU A 10 21.02 15.52 -23.55
N THR A 11 19.81 16.05 -23.45
CA THR A 11 18.63 15.27 -23.11
C THR A 11 18.41 14.13 -24.12
N LYS A 12 18.46 14.41 -25.43
CA LYS A 12 18.35 13.39 -26.48
C LYS A 12 19.40 12.29 -26.33
N LYS A 13 20.66 12.64 -26.01
CA LYS A 13 21.71 11.64 -25.77
C LYS A 13 21.39 10.74 -24.59
N ARG A 14 20.79 11.30 -23.49
CA ARG A 14 20.37 10.50 -22.36
C ARG A 14 19.21 9.55 -22.73
N TYR A 15 18.23 10.00 -23.54
CA TYR A 15 17.17 9.13 -24.06
C TYR A 15 17.73 8.03 -24.96
N ILE A 16 18.68 8.32 -25.87
CA ILE A 16 19.34 7.30 -26.70
C ILE A 16 20.08 6.28 -25.81
N ASN A 17 20.76 6.74 -24.77
CA ASN A 17 21.42 5.84 -23.83
C ASN A 17 20.41 4.95 -23.12
N TRP A 18 19.31 5.52 -22.63
CA TRP A 18 18.26 4.79 -21.94
C TRP A 18 17.59 3.74 -22.83
N TRP A 19 17.29 4.07 -24.09
CA TRP A 19 16.81 3.09 -25.07
C TRP A 19 17.80 1.95 -25.32
N ASN A 20 19.09 2.18 -25.06
CA ASN A 20 20.16 1.19 -25.13
C ASN A 20 20.52 0.61 -23.75
N HIS A 21 19.62 0.67 -22.81
CA HIS A 21 19.73 0.12 -21.43
C HIS A 21 20.90 0.70 -20.64
N LYS A 22 21.16 2.02 -20.80
CA LYS A 22 22.25 2.75 -20.13
C LYS A 22 21.78 4.09 -19.59
N GLY A 23 22.38 4.48 -18.45
CA GLY A 23 22.22 5.79 -17.86
C GLY A 23 20.82 6.07 -17.31
N ILE A 24 20.67 7.27 -16.76
CA ILE A 24 19.49 7.72 -16.03
C ILE A 24 18.81 8.84 -16.81
N ILE A 25 17.47 8.78 -16.89
CA ILE A 25 16.58 9.86 -17.25
C ILE A 25 15.92 10.39 -15.98
N LEU A 26 15.87 11.71 -15.82
CA LEU A 26 15.12 12.37 -14.74
C LEU A 26 14.10 13.31 -15.38
N ASN A 27 12.83 12.94 -15.27
CA ASN A 27 11.72 13.59 -15.99
C ASN A 27 10.53 13.88 -15.07
N MET A 28 9.55 14.59 -15.59
CA MET A 28 8.23 14.83 -15.01
C MET A 28 7.19 14.76 -16.12
N TRP A 29 6.07 14.10 -15.84
CA TRP A 29 5.02 13.92 -16.86
C TRP A 29 4.27 15.24 -17.13
N GLU A 30 3.69 15.86 -16.11
CA GLU A 30 2.99 17.14 -16.21
C GLU A 30 3.85 18.24 -15.63
N HIS A 31 4.44 19.06 -16.49
CA HIS A 31 5.41 20.07 -16.10
C HIS A 31 4.77 21.20 -15.29
N PHE A 32 5.35 21.54 -14.14
CA PHE A 32 4.90 22.69 -13.35
C PHE A 32 5.18 24.02 -14.06
N GLN A 33 4.33 25.02 -13.76
CA GLN A 33 4.41 26.35 -14.33
C GLN A 33 4.70 27.44 -13.29
N GLN A 34 4.39 27.15 -12.03
CA GLN A 34 4.53 28.11 -10.94
C GLN A 34 5.99 28.50 -10.72
N GLY A 35 6.28 29.80 -10.83
CA GLY A 35 7.62 30.35 -10.66
C GLY A 35 8.55 30.25 -11.89
N VAL A 36 8.08 29.61 -12.94
CA VAL A 36 8.84 29.47 -14.20
C VAL A 36 8.83 30.80 -14.99
N THR A 37 10.00 31.21 -15.46
CA THR A 37 10.08 32.32 -16.42
C THR A 37 9.67 31.82 -17.80
N PRO A 38 8.65 32.41 -18.46
CA PRO A 38 8.19 31.94 -19.76
C PRO A 38 9.29 31.93 -20.82
N HIS A 39 9.33 30.89 -21.63
CA HIS A 39 10.30 30.76 -22.74
C HIS A 39 9.99 31.69 -23.91
N ALA A 40 8.73 32.14 -24.03
CA ALA A 40 8.25 33.07 -25.03
C ALA A 40 7.00 33.82 -24.51
N ASP A 41 6.74 35.01 -25.07
CA ASP A 41 5.53 35.78 -24.77
C ASP A 41 4.33 35.22 -25.55
N VAL A 42 3.82 34.07 -25.08
CA VAL A 42 2.63 33.43 -25.65
C VAL A 42 1.45 33.72 -24.73
N PRO A 43 0.41 34.43 -25.21
CA PRO A 43 -0.75 34.75 -24.37
C PRO A 43 -1.58 33.52 -24.05
N ALA A 44 -2.11 33.46 -22.82
CA ALA A 44 -3.06 32.43 -22.46
C ALA A 44 -4.34 32.58 -23.32
N PRO A 45 -4.91 31.48 -23.85
CA PRO A 45 -6.19 31.56 -24.55
C PRO A 45 -7.32 31.90 -23.56
N ALA A 46 -8.43 32.42 -24.10
CA ALA A 46 -9.62 32.60 -23.29
C ALA A 46 -10.10 31.26 -22.73
N PRO A 47 -10.68 31.22 -21.50
CA PRO A 47 -11.24 30.00 -20.99
C PRO A 47 -12.23 29.34 -21.97
N PRO A 48 -12.28 28.01 -22.06
CA PRO A 48 -13.17 27.34 -22.99
C PRO A 48 -14.64 27.60 -22.59
N ARG A 49 -15.51 27.68 -23.55
CA ARG A 49 -16.96 27.95 -23.34
C ARG A 49 -17.67 26.77 -22.71
N ASP A 50 -17.22 25.57 -23.04
CA ASP A 50 -17.79 24.30 -22.65
C ASP A 50 -16.74 23.17 -22.83
N LEU A 51 -17.06 21.97 -22.39
CA LEU A 51 -16.21 20.79 -22.51
C LEU A 51 -15.93 20.40 -23.96
N ASN A 52 -16.87 20.66 -24.89
CA ASN A 52 -16.63 20.40 -26.32
C ASN A 52 -15.53 21.30 -26.87
N GLN A 53 -15.51 22.59 -26.52
CA GLN A 53 -14.40 23.46 -26.91
C GLN A 53 -13.09 23.04 -26.21
N LYS A 54 -13.16 22.72 -24.92
CA LYS A 54 -11.98 22.27 -24.16
C LYS A 54 -11.29 21.10 -24.83
N TRP A 55 -12.05 20.11 -25.28
CA TRP A 55 -11.51 18.83 -25.75
C TRP A 55 -11.45 18.69 -27.29
N PHE A 56 -12.44 19.21 -28.01
CA PHE A 56 -12.65 18.89 -29.42
C PHE A 56 -12.52 20.07 -30.38
N ASP A 57 -12.09 21.24 -29.89
CA ASP A 57 -11.74 22.39 -30.76
C ASP A 57 -10.22 22.40 -31.05
N PRO A 58 -9.74 22.00 -32.25
CA PRO A 58 -8.32 21.90 -32.55
C PRO A 58 -7.57 23.23 -32.43
N GLN A 59 -8.23 24.37 -32.71
CA GLN A 59 -7.59 25.68 -32.67
C GLN A 59 -7.40 26.11 -31.22
N TRP A 60 -8.45 26.00 -30.39
CA TRP A 60 -8.37 26.35 -28.99
C TRP A 60 -7.34 25.46 -28.25
N ARG A 61 -7.35 24.14 -28.51
CA ARG A 61 -6.38 23.24 -27.94
C ARG A 61 -4.94 23.55 -28.35
N ALA A 62 -4.71 23.86 -29.62
CA ALA A 62 -3.38 24.23 -30.10
C ALA A 62 -2.89 25.53 -29.44
N GLU A 63 -3.79 26.51 -29.22
CA GLU A 63 -3.45 27.76 -28.50
C GLU A 63 -3.14 27.50 -27.02
N TYR A 64 -3.91 26.67 -26.39
CA TYR A 64 -3.69 26.26 -24.99
C TYR A 64 -2.36 25.50 -24.81
N LEU A 65 -2.07 24.52 -25.68
CA LEU A 65 -0.84 23.73 -25.61
C LEU A 65 0.41 24.57 -25.93
N ASP A 66 0.32 25.52 -26.87
CA ASP A 66 1.39 26.50 -27.18
C ASP A 66 1.70 27.35 -25.92
N TRP A 67 0.67 27.91 -25.31
CA TRP A 67 0.80 28.63 -24.04
C TRP A 67 1.34 27.75 -22.92
N TYR A 68 0.83 26.52 -22.74
CA TYR A 68 1.24 25.59 -21.69
C TYR A 68 2.73 25.30 -21.79
N VAL A 69 3.22 24.88 -22.97
CA VAL A 69 4.64 24.54 -23.15
C VAL A 69 5.54 25.77 -22.97
N ALA A 70 5.11 26.95 -23.47
CA ALA A 70 5.87 28.18 -23.30
C ALA A 70 6.07 28.59 -21.83
N HIS A 71 5.18 28.19 -20.93
CA HIS A 71 5.20 28.56 -19.52
C HIS A 71 5.62 27.41 -18.58
N SER A 72 5.92 26.23 -19.13
CA SER A 72 6.28 25.04 -18.36
C SER A 72 7.77 24.96 -18.07
N SER A 73 8.13 24.32 -16.94
CA SER A 73 9.53 23.99 -16.65
C SER A 73 10.08 23.00 -17.67
N LEU A 74 11.32 23.25 -18.11
CA LEU A 74 12.07 22.38 -19.03
C LEU A 74 13.43 21.98 -18.44
N MET A 75 13.54 21.92 -17.12
CA MET A 75 14.75 21.51 -16.41
C MET A 75 15.00 19.99 -16.55
N ALA A 76 16.14 19.53 -16.05
CA ALA A 76 16.57 18.14 -16.14
C ALA A 76 16.33 17.54 -17.53
N ASP A 77 15.58 16.43 -17.64
CA ASP A 77 15.22 15.79 -18.93
C ASP A 77 13.80 16.06 -19.39
N MET A 78 13.10 17.01 -18.75
CA MET A 78 11.76 17.45 -19.16
C MET A 78 11.78 17.98 -20.59
N LEU A 79 10.98 17.37 -21.45
CA LEU A 79 10.93 17.68 -22.88
C LEU A 79 9.83 18.69 -23.19
N PRO A 80 10.05 19.63 -24.09
CA PRO A 80 9.00 20.52 -24.57
C PRO A 80 8.07 19.76 -25.52
N VAL A 81 7.00 19.15 -24.97
CA VAL A 81 6.03 18.35 -25.72
C VAL A 81 4.63 18.90 -25.53
N ALA A 82 3.93 19.17 -26.62
CA ALA A 82 2.50 19.46 -26.60
C ALA A 82 1.71 18.15 -26.42
N ASN A 83 0.97 18.04 -25.33
CA ASN A 83 0.13 16.89 -25.03
C ASN A 83 -1.17 16.92 -25.83
N THR A 84 -1.18 16.23 -26.98
CA THR A 84 -2.31 16.19 -27.92
C THR A 84 -3.34 15.10 -27.60
N HIS A 85 -3.22 14.47 -26.47
CA HIS A 85 -4.07 13.39 -25.99
C HIS A 85 -5.58 13.75 -25.98
N LEU A 86 -6.41 12.85 -26.54
CA LEU A 86 -7.86 12.93 -26.54
C LEU A 86 -8.47 11.73 -25.77
N GLY A 87 -7.97 11.49 -24.57
CA GLY A 87 -8.35 10.34 -23.73
C GLY A 87 -7.62 9.04 -24.12
N PRO A 88 -7.54 8.06 -23.24
CA PRO A 88 -7.05 6.74 -23.56
C PRO A 88 -8.00 6.07 -24.58
N GLY A 89 -7.44 5.36 -25.55
CA GLY A 89 -8.22 4.65 -26.55
C GLY A 89 -8.66 5.45 -27.77
N SER A 90 -7.86 6.42 -28.20
CA SER A 90 -8.13 7.19 -29.43
C SER A 90 -8.44 6.31 -30.63
N LEU A 91 -7.82 5.12 -30.77
CA LEU A 91 -8.08 4.20 -31.86
C LEU A 91 -9.52 3.63 -31.80
N ALA A 92 -10.04 3.32 -30.63
CA ALA A 92 -11.44 2.89 -30.48
C ALA A 92 -12.41 3.97 -30.96
N ALA A 93 -12.17 5.24 -30.62
CA ALA A 93 -12.97 6.36 -31.11
C ALA A 93 -12.86 6.56 -32.63
N ILE A 94 -11.69 6.35 -33.21
CA ILE A 94 -11.45 6.39 -34.68
C ILE A 94 -12.21 5.28 -35.37
N LEU A 95 -12.39 4.13 -34.71
CA LEU A 95 -13.11 2.96 -35.24
C LEU A 95 -14.62 2.98 -34.99
N GLY A 96 -15.16 3.98 -34.28
CA GLY A 96 -16.62 4.16 -34.12
C GLY A 96 -17.09 4.38 -32.70
N GLY A 97 -16.20 4.25 -31.70
CA GLY A 97 -16.50 4.58 -30.31
C GLY A 97 -16.91 6.05 -30.15
N VAL A 98 -17.77 6.32 -29.19
CA VAL A 98 -18.36 7.65 -28.97
C VAL A 98 -17.58 8.39 -27.92
N PHE A 99 -17.03 9.57 -28.25
CA PHE A 99 -16.38 10.47 -27.29
C PHE A 99 -17.36 11.18 -26.38
N GLU A 100 -17.05 11.22 -25.09
CA GLU A 100 -17.70 12.06 -24.10
C GLU A 100 -16.64 12.80 -23.28
N GLY A 101 -16.64 14.15 -23.33
CA GLY A 101 -15.70 14.98 -22.59
C GLY A 101 -16.13 15.16 -21.14
N GLY A 102 -15.30 14.73 -20.20
CA GLY A 102 -15.43 15.04 -18.77
C GLY A 102 -14.64 16.28 -18.35
N GLU A 103 -14.64 16.61 -17.06
CA GLU A 103 -13.88 17.75 -16.52
C GLU A 103 -12.37 17.54 -16.73
N ASP A 104 -11.85 16.35 -16.39
CA ASP A 104 -10.42 16.04 -16.34
C ASP A 104 -9.94 15.08 -17.44
N THR A 105 -10.85 14.36 -18.08
CA THR A 105 -10.52 13.36 -19.10
C THR A 105 -11.64 13.20 -20.14
N ILE A 106 -11.38 12.39 -21.15
CA ILE A 106 -12.35 12.02 -22.18
C ILE A 106 -12.66 10.53 -22.02
N TRP A 107 -13.93 10.19 -22.11
CA TRP A 107 -14.41 8.82 -22.07
C TRP A 107 -14.80 8.35 -23.47
N ILE A 108 -14.67 7.02 -23.69
CA ILE A 108 -15.07 6.39 -24.94
C ILE A 108 -16.12 5.32 -24.64
N HIS A 109 -17.32 5.52 -25.17
CA HIS A 109 -18.43 4.58 -25.01
C HIS A 109 -18.50 3.61 -26.17
N PRO A 110 -19.06 2.42 -25.95
CA PRO A 110 -19.25 1.43 -27.01
C PRO A 110 -19.98 1.98 -28.23
N ASP A 111 -19.57 1.51 -29.42
CA ASP A 111 -20.24 1.85 -30.68
C ASP A 111 -21.65 1.23 -30.70
N PRO A 112 -22.73 2.03 -30.76
CA PRO A 112 -24.09 1.50 -30.88
C PRO A 112 -24.32 0.65 -32.15
N HIS A 113 -23.45 0.74 -33.14
CA HIS A 113 -23.51 0.06 -34.42
C HIS A 113 -22.34 -0.91 -34.63
N TYR A 114 -21.72 -1.36 -33.53
CA TYR A 114 -20.59 -2.28 -33.57
C TYR A 114 -20.83 -3.46 -34.49
N SER A 115 -19.82 -3.83 -35.25
CA SER A 115 -19.81 -4.99 -36.15
C SER A 115 -18.56 -5.83 -35.89
N ASP A 116 -18.70 -7.17 -35.92
CA ASP A 116 -17.59 -8.11 -35.81
C ASP A 116 -16.56 -8.01 -36.94
N ASP A 117 -16.89 -7.33 -38.05
CA ASP A 117 -15.99 -7.03 -39.17
C ASP A 117 -15.49 -5.56 -39.01
N ILE A 118 -14.36 -5.40 -38.37
CA ILE A 118 -13.80 -4.10 -38.04
C ILE A 118 -13.15 -3.48 -39.28
N ARG A 119 -13.60 -2.29 -39.67
CA ARG A 119 -13.09 -1.58 -40.84
C ARG A 119 -12.71 -0.14 -40.54
N PHE A 120 -11.56 0.26 -41.01
CA PHE A 120 -11.13 1.64 -40.94
C PHE A 120 -11.83 2.53 -41.95
N ASN A 121 -12.37 3.66 -41.48
CA ASN A 121 -12.94 4.70 -42.34
C ASN A 121 -12.06 5.96 -42.27
N PRO A 122 -11.25 6.27 -43.29
CA PRO A 122 -10.38 7.47 -43.30
C PRO A 122 -11.16 8.81 -43.29
N GLN A 123 -12.48 8.77 -43.48
CA GLN A 123 -13.35 9.96 -43.39
C GLN A 123 -14.09 10.03 -42.04
N HIS A 124 -13.79 9.17 -41.08
CA HIS A 124 -14.43 9.19 -39.79
C HIS A 124 -14.14 10.53 -39.06
N PRO A 125 -15.16 11.22 -38.51
CA PRO A 125 -14.99 12.53 -37.90
C PRO A 125 -13.89 12.56 -36.81
N ASN A 126 -13.82 11.54 -35.95
CA ASN A 126 -12.81 11.47 -34.89
C ASN A 126 -11.38 11.34 -35.44
N TYR A 127 -11.20 10.59 -36.54
CA TYR A 127 -9.89 10.51 -37.21
C TYR A 127 -9.47 11.85 -37.81
N LEU A 128 -10.39 12.55 -38.47
CA LEU A 128 -10.14 13.87 -39.03
C LEU A 128 -9.82 14.88 -37.93
N LEU A 129 -10.53 14.81 -36.79
CA LEU A 129 -10.27 15.64 -35.61
C LEU A 129 -8.82 15.49 -35.09
N HIS A 130 -8.35 14.24 -34.94
CA HIS A 130 -6.95 14.00 -34.54
C HIS A 130 -5.97 14.65 -35.51
N LYS A 131 -6.17 14.46 -36.82
CA LYS A 131 -5.29 15.05 -37.86
C LYS A 131 -5.33 16.58 -37.84
N GLU A 132 -6.48 17.19 -37.62
CA GLU A 132 -6.63 18.62 -37.52
C GLU A 132 -5.94 19.20 -36.29
N LEU A 133 -6.10 18.56 -35.13
CA LEU A 133 -5.43 18.95 -33.89
C LEU A 133 -3.90 18.89 -34.04
N LEU A 134 -3.38 17.76 -34.52
CA LEU A 134 -1.93 17.61 -34.72
C LEU A 134 -1.36 18.66 -35.69
N ARG A 135 -2.06 18.96 -36.78
CA ARG A 135 -1.65 19.99 -37.73
C ARG A 135 -1.70 21.40 -37.11
N ALA A 136 -2.74 21.70 -36.35
CA ALA A 136 -2.86 22.98 -35.64
C ALA A 136 -1.72 23.16 -34.63
N CYS A 137 -1.44 22.11 -33.83
CA CYS A 137 -0.30 22.15 -32.91
C CYS A 137 1.03 22.27 -33.64
N LYS A 138 1.24 21.54 -34.77
CA LYS A 138 2.47 21.61 -35.56
C LYS A 138 2.70 23.02 -36.14
N GLN A 139 1.61 23.67 -36.56
CA GLN A 139 1.66 25.04 -37.06
C GLN A 139 2.07 26.05 -35.95
N LYS A 140 1.61 25.87 -34.73
CA LYS A 140 1.96 26.68 -33.56
C LYS A 140 3.40 26.40 -33.10
N ALA A 141 3.81 25.15 -33.06
CA ALA A 141 5.10 24.71 -32.53
C ALA A 141 6.29 25.35 -33.22
N GLN A 142 6.26 25.54 -34.56
CA GLN A 142 7.30 26.20 -35.38
C GLN A 142 8.73 25.70 -35.09
N GLY A 143 8.88 24.48 -34.61
CA GLY A 143 10.15 23.89 -34.20
C GLY A 143 10.64 24.29 -32.80
N HIS A 144 9.84 24.95 -31.99
CA HIS A 144 10.18 25.29 -30.59
C HIS A 144 9.94 24.11 -29.62
N TYR A 145 8.97 23.30 -29.93
CA TYR A 145 8.61 22.11 -29.13
C TYR A 145 8.09 20.98 -30.04
N TYR A 146 8.03 19.78 -29.49
CA TYR A 146 7.46 18.61 -30.17
C TYR A 146 5.94 18.59 -30.06
N VAL A 147 5.28 18.11 -31.10
CA VAL A 147 3.87 17.69 -31.02
C VAL A 147 3.85 16.22 -30.66
N GLY A 148 3.31 15.88 -29.50
CA GLY A 148 3.29 14.50 -29.01
C GLY A 148 2.36 13.61 -29.84
N MET A 149 2.72 12.36 -30.08
CA MET A 149 1.83 11.33 -30.61
C MET A 149 0.72 11.06 -29.60
N PRO A 150 -0.57 11.11 -30.00
CA PRO A 150 -1.65 10.73 -29.09
C PRO A 150 -1.61 9.25 -28.77
N ASP A 151 -2.15 8.89 -27.60
CA ASP A 151 -2.26 7.50 -27.16
C ASP A 151 -3.38 6.80 -27.95
N LEU A 152 -3.00 5.87 -28.81
CA LEU A 152 -3.96 5.15 -29.65
C LEU A 152 -4.60 3.98 -28.88
N MET A 153 -3.89 3.41 -27.89
CA MET A 153 -4.17 2.09 -27.33
C MET A 153 -4.30 1.02 -28.41
N GLU A 154 -4.35 -0.24 -28.04
CA GLU A 154 -4.40 -1.33 -28.99
C GLU A 154 -5.22 -2.53 -28.50
N GLY A 155 -5.42 -3.46 -29.39
CA GLY A 155 -5.82 -4.82 -29.11
C GLY A 155 -7.12 -4.97 -28.32
N LEU A 156 -7.03 -5.67 -27.21
CA LEU A 156 -8.18 -6.00 -26.37
C LEU A 156 -8.85 -4.77 -25.76
N ASP A 157 -8.09 -3.74 -25.42
CA ASP A 157 -8.63 -2.52 -24.83
C ASP A 157 -9.47 -1.73 -25.84
N VAL A 158 -9.06 -1.73 -27.12
CA VAL A 158 -9.88 -1.18 -28.20
C VAL A 158 -11.19 -1.95 -28.37
N LEU A 159 -11.13 -3.28 -28.33
CA LEU A 159 -12.33 -4.12 -28.39
C LEU A 159 -13.24 -3.91 -27.19
N ALA A 160 -12.68 -3.77 -25.99
CA ALA A 160 -13.44 -3.48 -24.78
C ALA A 160 -14.17 -2.13 -24.88
N ALA A 161 -13.51 -1.12 -25.41
CA ALA A 161 -14.11 0.19 -25.64
C ALA A 161 -15.21 0.16 -26.73
N LEU A 162 -15.11 -0.74 -27.73
CA LEU A 162 -16.08 -0.84 -28.84
C LEU A 162 -17.30 -1.71 -28.52
N LYS A 163 -17.13 -2.84 -27.82
CA LYS A 163 -18.23 -3.82 -27.60
C LYS A 163 -18.49 -4.18 -26.13
N GLY A 164 -17.76 -3.55 -25.20
CA GLY A 164 -17.87 -3.78 -23.77
C GLY A 164 -16.94 -4.89 -23.28
N THR A 165 -16.37 -4.67 -22.09
CA THR A 165 -15.37 -5.53 -21.46
C THR A 165 -15.88 -6.95 -21.23
N ASP A 166 -17.09 -7.10 -20.68
CA ASP A 166 -17.69 -8.42 -20.42
C ASP A 166 -17.78 -9.28 -21.66
N GLN A 167 -18.13 -8.66 -22.82
CA GLN A 167 -18.24 -9.38 -24.08
C GLN A 167 -16.87 -9.84 -24.59
N VAL A 168 -15.83 -9.00 -24.48
CA VAL A 168 -14.46 -9.38 -24.85
C VAL A 168 -13.97 -10.55 -24.02
N LEU A 169 -14.19 -10.50 -22.70
CA LEU A 169 -13.79 -11.57 -21.78
C LEU A 169 -14.53 -12.88 -22.07
N LEU A 170 -15.82 -12.83 -22.42
CA LEU A 170 -16.57 -14.01 -22.85
C LEU A 170 -16.05 -14.56 -24.18
N ASP A 171 -15.65 -13.70 -25.09
CA ASP A 171 -15.17 -14.10 -26.42
C ASP A 171 -13.85 -14.85 -26.39
N THR A 172 -13.00 -14.64 -25.36
CA THR A 172 -11.78 -15.46 -25.15
C THR A 172 -12.10 -16.96 -25.07
N VAL A 173 -13.26 -17.30 -24.53
CA VAL A 173 -13.72 -18.70 -24.34
C VAL A 173 -14.71 -19.13 -25.41
N MET A 174 -15.67 -18.25 -25.76
CA MET A 174 -16.79 -18.63 -26.63
C MET A 174 -16.51 -18.51 -28.13
N GLN A 175 -15.72 -17.52 -28.53
CA GLN A 175 -15.43 -17.19 -29.93
C GLN A 175 -13.96 -16.82 -30.16
N PRO A 176 -13.00 -17.65 -29.70
CA PRO A 176 -11.58 -17.30 -29.70
C PRO A 176 -11.04 -16.98 -31.10
N GLU A 177 -11.52 -17.69 -32.16
CA GLU A 177 -11.06 -17.42 -33.52
C GLU A 177 -11.63 -16.11 -34.11
N VAL A 178 -12.82 -15.69 -33.63
CA VAL A 178 -13.36 -14.37 -33.98
C VAL A 178 -12.53 -13.29 -33.31
N LEU A 179 -12.22 -13.48 -32.04
CA LEU A 179 -11.38 -12.54 -31.25
C LEU A 179 -10.01 -12.38 -31.89
N GLU A 180 -9.32 -13.47 -32.23
CA GLU A 180 -8.00 -13.41 -32.89
C GLU A 180 -8.07 -12.65 -34.23
N ARG A 181 -9.11 -12.88 -35.02
CA ARG A 181 -9.32 -12.14 -36.29
C ARG A 181 -9.52 -10.64 -36.02
N GLN A 182 -10.32 -10.28 -35.03
CA GLN A 182 -10.57 -8.87 -34.68
C GLN A 182 -9.32 -8.20 -34.19
N MET A 183 -8.51 -8.88 -33.36
CA MET A 183 -7.21 -8.40 -32.92
C MET A 183 -6.28 -8.10 -34.10
N GLN A 184 -6.22 -9.00 -35.10
CA GLN A 184 -5.40 -8.76 -36.28
C GLN A 184 -5.90 -7.55 -37.08
N GLN A 185 -7.23 -7.43 -37.27
CA GLN A 185 -7.81 -6.27 -37.98
C GLN A 185 -7.47 -4.95 -37.29
N ILE A 186 -7.56 -4.90 -35.94
CA ILE A 186 -7.18 -3.71 -35.17
C ILE A 186 -5.70 -3.41 -35.32
N ASN A 187 -4.84 -4.42 -35.24
CA ASN A 187 -3.40 -4.25 -35.33
C ASN A 187 -2.96 -3.73 -36.71
N ASP A 188 -3.59 -4.22 -37.78
CA ASP A 188 -3.35 -3.74 -39.14
C ASP A 188 -3.79 -2.27 -39.33
N ILE A 189 -4.92 -1.89 -38.74
CA ILE A 189 -5.44 -0.52 -38.75
C ILE A 189 -4.56 0.40 -37.89
N TYR A 190 -4.10 -0.10 -36.74
CA TYR A 190 -3.19 0.62 -35.84
C TYR A 190 -1.97 1.13 -36.59
N PHE A 191 -1.27 0.29 -37.35
CA PHE A 191 -0.10 0.71 -38.12
C PHE A 191 -0.44 1.78 -39.17
N GLN A 192 -1.59 1.60 -39.87
CA GLN A 192 -2.01 2.57 -40.85
C GLN A 192 -2.27 3.95 -40.22
N VAL A 193 -3.01 3.98 -39.11
CA VAL A 193 -3.32 5.23 -38.39
C VAL A 193 -2.05 5.83 -37.79
N PHE A 194 -1.21 5.01 -37.14
CA PHE A 194 0.03 5.44 -36.56
C PHE A 194 0.96 6.11 -37.59
N ASP A 195 1.17 5.49 -38.73
CA ASP A 195 2.06 6.00 -39.78
C ASP A 195 1.58 7.36 -40.34
N GLU A 196 0.27 7.52 -40.56
CA GLU A 196 -0.30 8.78 -41.04
C GLU A 196 -0.19 9.90 -39.99
N LEU A 197 -0.35 9.62 -38.68
CA LEU A 197 -0.19 10.59 -37.63
C LEU A 197 1.28 10.93 -37.38
N TYR A 198 2.17 9.93 -37.43
CA TYR A 198 3.62 10.11 -37.35
C TYR A 198 4.13 11.09 -38.44
N ASP A 199 3.69 10.93 -39.67
CA ASP A 199 4.07 11.82 -40.77
C ASP A 199 3.64 13.29 -40.54
N ILE A 200 2.61 13.55 -39.72
CA ILE A 200 2.21 14.91 -39.35
C ILE A 200 3.12 15.48 -38.28
N ILE A 201 3.50 14.72 -37.29
CA ILE A 201 4.16 15.23 -36.06
C ILE A 201 5.69 15.23 -36.12
N ARG A 202 6.30 14.28 -36.86
CA ARG A 202 7.74 14.05 -36.86
C ARG A 202 8.58 15.28 -37.17
N GLU A 203 9.75 15.34 -36.56
CA GLU A 203 10.83 16.33 -36.85
C GLU A 203 12.04 15.60 -37.46
N GLY A 204 12.16 15.57 -38.79
CA GLY A 204 13.04 14.60 -39.43
C GLY A 204 12.51 13.18 -39.25
N ASP A 205 13.28 12.30 -38.64
CA ASP A 205 12.86 10.96 -38.32
C ASP A 205 12.51 10.78 -36.84
N GLU A 206 12.75 11.81 -35.99
CA GLU A 206 12.50 11.76 -34.55
C GLU A 206 11.07 12.20 -34.20
N MET A 207 10.57 11.72 -33.05
CA MET A 207 9.27 12.08 -32.52
C MET A 207 9.24 12.13 -31.00
N ALA A 208 8.16 12.72 -30.44
CA ALA A 208 7.81 12.61 -29.04
C ALA A 208 6.44 11.95 -28.88
N PHE A 209 6.23 11.31 -27.75
CA PHE A 209 4.97 10.71 -27.34
C PHE A 209 4.34 11.60 -26.26
N CYS A 210 3.04 11.83 -26.31
CA CYS A 210 2.38 12.75 -25.38
C CYS A 210 2.28 12.19 -23.95
N TYR A 211 2.19 10.90 -23.80
CA TYR A 211 2.15 10.22 -22.51
C TYR A 211 3.57 10.08 -21.95
N PHE A 212 3.80 10.40 -20.71
CA PHE A 212 5.12 10.43 -20.06
C PHE A 212 6.14 11.36 -20.74
N SER A 213 5.70 12.27 -21.61
CA SER A 213 6.57 13.23 -22.33
C SER A 213 7.87 12.61 -22.83
N SER A 214 7.80 11.42 -23.44
CA SER A 214 8.95 10.64 -23.89
C SER A 214 9.36 11.01 -25.32
N TRP A 215 10.63 10.73 -25.71
CA TRP A 215 11.19 11.01 -27.01
C TRP A 215 12.00 9.83 -27.56
N ALA A 216 12.02 9.68 -28.89
CA ALA A 216 12.87 8.72 -29.59
C ALA A 216 13.41 9.28 -30.92
N PRO A 217 14.57 8.79 -31.38
CA PRO A 217 15.16 9.20 -32.68
C PRO A 217 14.51 8.50 -33.89
N GLY A 218 13.43 7.77 -33.70
CA GLY A 218 12.63 7.06 -34.69
C GLY A 218 11.18 6.95 -34.25
N LYS A 219 10.42 6.06 -34.83
CA LYS A 219 9.04 5.75 -34.44
C LYS A 219 9.01 5.21 -33.00
N MET A 220 8.15 5.77 -32.15
CA MET A 220 7.97 5.35 -30.77
C MET A 220 6.51 5.17 -30.43
N SER A 221 6.18 4.12 -29.66
CA SER A 221 4.87 3.96 -29.07
C SER A 221 4.91 3.44 -27.65
N LYS A 222 3.90 3.87 -26.87
CA LYS A 222 3.52 3.23 -25.61
C LYS A 222 2.51 2.12 -25.92
N LEU A 223 2.76 0.94 -25.43
CA LEU A 223 1.94 -0.26 -25.59
C LEU A 223 1.31 -0.62 -24.25
N GLN A 224 0.08 -1.18 -24.24
CA GLN A 224 -0.59 -1.61 -23.00
C GLN A 224 -1.66 -2.66 -23.30
N SER A 225 -2.18 -3.28 -22.25
CA SER A 225 -3.42 -4.05 -22.26
C SER A 225 -4.01 -4.14 -20.85
N ASP A 226 -4.86 -3.18 -20.49
CA ASP A 226 -5.41 -3.06 -19.13
C ASP A 226 -6.39 -4.20 -18.81
N ILE A 227 -7.20 -4.60 -19.80
CA ILE A 227 -8.11 -5.75 -19.69
C ILE A 227 -7.36 -7.06 -19.42
N SER A 228 -6.08 -7.15 -19.74
CA SER A 228 -5.27 -8.34 -19.52
C SER A 228 -5.16 -8.74 -18.06
N THR A 229 -5.36 -7.82 -17.12
CA THR A 229 -5.40 -8.11 -15.67
C THR A 229 -6.44 -9.17 -15.30
N MET A 230 -7.43 -9.40 -16.16
CA MET A 230 -8.59 -10.27 -15.92
C MET A 230 -8.50 -11.62 -16.64
N ILE A 231 -7.47 -11.86 -17.44
CA ILE A 231 -7.28 -13.10 -18.22
C ILE A 231 -6.05 -13.88 -17.72
N SER A 232 -6.01 -15.16 -18.05
CA SER A 232 -4.89 -16.04 -17.71
C SER A 232 -3.62 -15.70 -18.49
N GLN A 233 -2.46 -16.20 -18.02
CA GLN A 233 -1.21 -16.09 -18.77
C GLN A 233 -1.27 -16.78 -20.12
N ASP A 234 -1.99 -17.88 -20.25
CA ASP A 234 -2.16 -18.59 -21.51
C ASP A 234 -3.02 -17.78 -22.50
N ASP A 235 -4.10 -17.15 -22.02
CA ASP A 235 -4.91 -16.24 -22.82
C ASP A 235 -4.12 -15.00 -23.24
N TYR A 236 -3.30 -14.45 -22.37
CA TYR A 236 -2.40 -13.33 -22.70
C TYR A 236 -1.43 -13.72 -23.84
N ARG A 237 -0.77 -14.89 -23.74
CA ARG A 237 0.12 -15.40 -24.78
C ARG A 237 -0.60 -15.68 -26.09
N ARG A 238 -1.89 -15.97 -26.04
CA ARG A 238 -2.70 -16.23 -27.22
C ARG A 238 -3.25 -14.96 -27.87
N PHE A 239 -3.85 -14.08 -27.08
CA PHE A 239 -4.64 -12.95 -27.59
C PHE A 239 -3.93 -11.59 -27.50
N VAL A 240 -2.86 -11.43 -26.73
CA VAL A 240 -2.18 -10.12 -26.53
C VAL A 240 -0.74 -10.17 -27.02
N GLN A 241 0.08 -11.06 -26.47
CA GLN A 241 1.52 -11.09 -26.73
C GLN A 241 1.90 -11.12 -28.23
N PRO A 242 1.21 -11.86 -29.14
CA PRO A 242 1.58 -11.89 -30.56
C PRO A 242 1.47 -10.52 -31.22
N PHE A 243 0.45 -9.74 -30.87
CA PHE A 243 0.19 -8.42 -31.43
C PHE A 243 1.14 -7.36 -30.88
N ILE A 244 1.43 -7.40 -29.57
CA ILE A 244 2.47 -6.57 -28.95
C ILE A 244 3.84 -6.86 -29.61
N ARG A 245 4.17 -8.12 -29.83
CA ARG A 245 5.41 -8.50 -30.53
C ARG A 245 5.47 -7.95 -31.95
N GLU A 246 4.38 -8.02 -32.71
CA GLU A 246 4.31 -7.44 -34.05
C GLU A 246 4.50 -5.92 -34.02
N GLN A 247 3.95 -5.24 -33.02
CA GLN A 247 4.13 -3.81 -32.86
C GLN A 247 5.61 -3.48 -32.52
N CYS A 248 6.22 -4.23 -31.61
CA CYS A 248 7.65 -4.07 -31.30
C CYS A 248 8.58 -4.32 -32.51
N GLN A 249 8.18 -5.17 -33.46
CA GLN A 249 8.94 -5.44 -34.69
C GLN A 249 8.82 -4.32 -35.74
N LYS A 250 7.73 -3.55 -35.73
CA LYS A 250 7.45 -2.52 -36.74
C LYS A 250 7.68 -1.10 -36.25
N ILE A 251 7.81 -0.89 -34.96
CA ILE A 251 8.07 0.38 -34.29
C ILE A 251 9.46 0.33 -33.68
N ASP A 252 10.26 1.35 -33.94
CA ASP A 252 11.70 1.34 -33.57
C ASP A 252 11.95 1.34 -32.07
N TYR A 253 11.05 2.00 -31.28
CA TYR A 253 11.18 2.16 -29.83
C TYR A 253 9.83 1.93 -29.15
N THR A 254 9.76 0.97 -28.25
CA THR A 254 8.51 0.58 -27.58
C THR A 254 8.66 0.58 -26.06
N LEU A 255 7.67 1.18 -25.40
CA LEU A 255 7.53 1.26 -23.96
C LEU A 255 6.22 0.57 -23.56
N TYR A 256 6.27 -0.54 -22.85
CA TYR A 256 5.06 -1.21 -22.38
C TYR A 256 4.61 -0.61 -21.03
N HIS A 257 3.38 -0.14 -20.96
CA HIS A 257 2.73 0.33 -19.75
C HIS A 257 2.17 -0.87 -18.99
N LEU A 258 2.83 -1.23 -17.89
CA LEU A 258 2.40 -2.29 -16.98
C LEU A 258 1.64 -1.66 -15.81
N ASP A 259 0.30 -1.76 -15.82
CA ASP A 259 -0.56 -1.08 -14.87
C ASP A 259 -1.14 -2.02 -13.82
N GLY A 260 -0.81 -1.72 -12.56
CA GLY A 260 -1.33 -2.38 -11.38
C GLY A 260 -0.78 -3.78 -11.11
N VAL A 261 -0.85 -4.18 -9.85
CA VAL A 261 -0.35 -5.49 -9.39
C VAL A 261 -1.04 -6.67 -10.09
N GLY A 262 -2.27 -6.47 -10.56
CA GLY A 262 -2.99 -7.47 -11.34
C GLY A 262 -2.34 -7.84 -12.68
N ALA A 263 -1.55 -6.94 -13.28
CA ALA A 263 -0.86 -7.20 -14.54
C ALA A 263 0.51 -7.88 -14.37
N MET A 264 1.06 -7.91 -13.15
CA MET A 264 2.42 -8.43 -12.89
C MET A 264 2.61 -9.90 -13.31
N HIS A 265 1.53 -10.70 -13.29
CA HIS A 265 1.62 -12.11 -13.68
C HIS A 265 1.90 -12.31 -15.19
N HIS A 266 1.80 -11.25 -16.01
CA HIS A 266 2.17 -11.27 -17.43
C HIS A 266 3.62 -10.84 -17.70
N LEU A 267 4.36 -10.42 -16.68
CA LEU A 267 5.74 -9.90 -16.85
C LEU A 267 6.64 -10.88 -17.61
N ASP A 268 6.58 -12.18 -17.31
CA ASP A 268 7.41 -13.18 -17.99
C ASP A 268 7.10 -13.23 -19.49
N ALA A 269 5.82 -13.15 -19.88
CA ALA A 269 5.42 -13.11 -21.28
C ALA A 269 5.91 -11.83 -21.98
N LEU A 270 5.95 -10.68 -21.26
CA LEU A 270 6.53 -9.44 -21.80
C LEU A 270 8.05 -9.54 -21.99
N LEU A 271 8.76 -10.13 -21.02
CA LEU A 271 10.21 -10.33 -21.12
C LEU A 271 10.62 -11.29 -22.24
N GLU A 272 9.75 -12.20 -22.68
CA GLU A 272 9.93 -13.08 -23.84
C GLU A 272 9.91 -12.33 -25.20
N ILE A 273 9.47 -11.05 -25.23
CA ILE A 273 9.48 -10.24 -26.46
C ILE A 273 10.85 -9.57 -26.58
N GLU A 274 11.72 -10.10 -27.42
CA GLU A 274 13.10 -9.61 -27.57
C GLU A 274 13.15 -8.15 -28.02
N GLU A 275 12.24 -7.75 -28.92
CA GLU A 275 12.19 -6.41 -29.50
C GLU A 275 11.60 -5.32 -28.59
N LEU A 276 10.94 -5.65 -27.48
CA LEU A 276 10.46 -4.69 -26.52
C LEU A 276 11.64 -3.98 -25.84
N ASN A 277 11.65 -2.62 -25.83
CA ASN A 277 12.78 -1.86 -25.33
C ASN A 277 12.67 -1.53 -23.84
N ALA A 278 11.47 -1.18 -23.36
CA ALA A 278 11.30 -0.69 -21.99
C ALA A 278 9.95 -1.10 -21.40
N ILE A 279 9.89 -1.17 -20.07
CA ILE A 279 8.65 -1.39 -19.32
C ILE A 279 8.49 -0.27 -18.31
N GLN A 280 7.37 0.41 -18.35
CA GLN A 280 6.94 1.40 -17.37
C GLN A 280 6.06 0.69 -16.33
N TRP A 281 6.28 1.01 -15.06
CA TRP A 281 5.51 0.46 -13.95
C TRP A 281 4.63 1.51 -13.29
N THR A 282 3.33 1.25 -13.25
CA THR A 282 2.34 2.00 -12.47
C THR A 282 1.79 1.10 -11.37
N PRO A 283 2.00 1.40 -10.09
CA PRO A 283 1.60 0.53 -8.98
C PRO A 283 0.09 0.32 -8.83
N GLY A 284 -0.72 1.27 -9.28
CA GLY A 284 -2.16 1.26 -9.10
C GLY A 284 -2.62 1.87 -7.78
N VAL A 285 -3.94 2.01 -7.64
CA VAL A 285 -4.58 2.68 -6.50
C VAL A 285 -4.40 1.86 -5.21
N GLY A 286 -3.99 2.54 -4.13
CA GLY A 286 -3.78 1.92 -2.82
C GLY A 286 -2.40 1.28 -2.63
N GLU A 287 -1.60 1.23 -3.68
CA GLU A 287 -0.23 0.73 -3.65
C GLU A 287 0.79 1.86 -3.38
N PRO A 288 1.96 1.56 -2.80
CA PRO A 288 3.02 2.54 -2.67
C PRO A 288 3.52 2.98 -4.06
N GLN A 289 3.99 4.22 -4.15
CA GLN A 289 4.48 4.81 -5.41
C GLN A 289 5.73 4.11 -5.95
N GLY A 290 6.10 4.40 -7.20
CA GLY A 290 7.14 3.69 -7.93
C GLY A 290 8.54 3.74 -7.34
N GLY A 291 8.85 4.71 -6.46
CA GLY A 291 10.12 4.76 -5.74
C GLY A 291 10.23 3.80 -4.55
N SER A 292 9.11 3.16 -4.16
CA SER A 292 9.06 2.30 -2.99
C SER A 292 9.95 1.04 -3.12
N PRO A 293 10.61 0.62 -2.03
CA PRO A 293 11.35 -0.64 -1.96
C PRO A 293 10.56 -1.89 -2.39
N LYS A 294 9.24 -1.85 -2.28
CA LYS A 294 8.33 -2.93 -2.73
C LYS A 294 8.57 -3.32 -4.19
N TRP A 295 9.01 -2.38 -5.02
CA TRP A 295 9.13 -2.56 -6.46
C TRP A 295 10.56 -2.85 -6.95
N TYR A 296 11.56 -2.82 -6.07
CA TYR A 296 12.96 -2.97 -6.48
C TYR A 296 13.24 -4.31 -7.18
N ASP A 297 12.66 -5.41 -6.70
CA ASP A 297 12.84 -6.72 -7.33
C ASP A 297 12.13 -6.83 -8.68
N LEU A 298 10.99 -6.17 -8.84
CA LEU A 298 10.33 -6.01 -10.13
C LEU A 298 11.26 -5.29 -11.13
N TYR A 299 11.82 -4.16 -10.74
CA TYR A 299 12.74 -3.39 -11.59
C TYR A 299 14.01 -4.18 -11.92
N LYS A 300 14.61 -4.85 -10.95
CA LYS A 300 15.76 -5.73 -11.17
C LYS A 300 15.43 -6.86 -12.15
N LYS A 301 14.26 -7.47 -12.05
CA LYS A 301 13.79 -8.51 -12.96
C LYS A 301 13.63 -7.97 -14.39
N ILE A 302 13.06 -6.78 -14.56
CA ILE A 302 12.91 -6.13 -15.87
C ILE A 302 14.29 -5.81 -16.47
N LEU A 303 15.19 -5.18 -15.70
CA LEU A 303 16.56 -4.85 -16.14
C LEU A 303 17.38 -6.11 -16.48
N ALA A 304 17.30 -7.15 -15.66
CA ALA A 304 17.93 -8.43 -15.91
C ALA A 304 17.39 -9.15 -17.16
N GLY A 305 16.11 -8.90 -17.49
CA GLY A 305 15.47 -9.34 -18.74
C GLY A 305 15.89 -8.53 -19.98
N GLY A 306 16.85 -7.60 -19.85
CA GLY A 306 17.37 -6.80 -20.95
C GLY A 306 16.41 -5.71 -21.43
N LYS A 307 15.54 -5.20 -20.55
CA LYS A 307 14.64 -4.09 -20.82
C LYS A 307 14.98 -2.90 -19.92
N SER A 308 14.78 -1.68 -20.43
CA SER A 308 14.86 -0.47 -19.60
C SER A 308 13.61 -0.32 -18.74
N VAL A 309 13.75 0.38 -17.62
CA VAL A 309 12.68 0.61 -16.64
C VAL A 309 12.26 2.08 -16.63
N MET A 310 10.95 2.33 -16.50
CA MET A 310 10.43 3.64 -16.11
C MET A 310 9.68 3.50 -14.78
N ALA A 311 10.19 4.17 -13.74
CA ALA A 311 9.58 4.22 -12.41
C ALA A 311 8.86 5.56 -12.23
N CYS A 312 7.54 5.52 -11.94
CA CYS A 312 6.70 6.71 -11.87
C CYS A 312 6.44 7.15 -10.43
N TRP A 313 6.25 8.46 -10.25
CA TRP A 313 5.94 9.13 -8.98
C TRP A 313 6.96 8.83 -7.87
N VAL A 314 8.23 8.85 -8.23
CA VAL A 314 9.34 8.71 -7.28
C VAL A 314 9.48 10.02 -6.49
N THR A 315 9.56 9.92 -5.17
CA THR A 315 9.79 11.10 -4.32
C THR A 315 11.29 11.41 -4.18
N LEU A 316 11.63 12.62 -3.73
CA LEU A 316 13.03 13.02 -3.50
C LEU A 316 13.75 12.09 -2.52
N ASP A 317 13.05 11.64 -1.49
CA ASP A 317 13.62 10.77 -0.46
C ASP A 317 13.81 9.32 -0.96
N GLU A 318 13.02 8.88 -1.93
CA GLU A 318 13.11 7.56 -2.54
C GLU A 318 14.17 7.49 -3.65
N LEU A 319 14.52 8.62 -4.27
CA LEU A 319 15.39 8.68 -5.45
C LEU A 319 16.76 8.02 -5.22
N ARG A 320 17.47 8.39 -4.15
CA ARG A 320 18.79 7.82 -3.86
C ARG A 320 18.72 6.34 -3.45
N PRO A 321 17.82 5.91 -2.55
CA PRO A 321 17.60 4.50 -2.24
C PRO A 321 17.24 3.64 -3.45
N LEU A 322 16.39 4.13 -4.35
CA LEU A 322 16.04 3.45 -5.59
C LEU A 322 17.29 3.17 -6.43
N LEU A 323 18.08 4.21 -6.74
CA LEU A 323 19.32 4.09 -7.54
C LEU A 323 20.36 3.18 -6.89
N ASP A 324 20.55 3.27 -5.57
CA ASP A 324 21.49 2.43 -4.82
C ASP A 324 21.11 0.94 -4.89
N ASN A 325 19.82 0.61 -5.07
CA ASN A 325 19.32 -0.77 -5.10
C ASN A 325 19.20 -1.37 -6.50
N ILE A 326 18.71 -0.61 -7.49
CA ILE A 326 18.46 -1.15 -8.83
C ILE A 326 19.57 -0.82 -9.83
N GLY A 327 20.48 0.09 -9.49
CA GLY A 327 21.48 0.63 -10.41
C GLY A 327 20.96 1.83 -11.18
N GLY A 328 21.85 2.46 -11.95
CA GLY A 328 21.55 3.64 -12.76
C GLY A 328 21.53 3.38 -14.28
N ASP A 329 21.71 2.16 -14.73
CA ASP A 329 21.72 1.83 -16.15
C ASP A 329 20.34 1.40 -16.63
N GLY A 330 19.80 2.10 -17.65
CA GLY A 330 18.49 1.82 -18.22
C GLY A 330 17.31 2.29 -17.36
N VAL A 331 17.52 3.27 -16.48
CA VAL A 331 16.49 3.75 -15.53
C VAL A 331 15.96 5.13 -15.94
N HIS A 332 14.66 5.22 -16.14
CA HIS A 332 13.91 6.46 -16.30
C HIS A 332 13.09 6.71 -15.02
N ILE A 333 13.28 7.85 -14.42
CA ILE A 333 12.64 8.25 -13.17
C ILE A 333 11.70 9.40 -13.46
N GLU A 334 10.42 9.19 -13.20
CA GLU A 334 9.42 10.24 -13.22
C GLU A 334 9.10 10.69 -11.80
N MET A 335 9.21 12.00 -11.58
CA MET A 335 8.95 12.64 -10.29
C MET A 335 7.89 13.72 -10.46
N ASP A 336 7.20 14.02 -9.38
CA ASP A 336 6.18 15.07 -9.35
C ASP A 336 6.76 16.31 -8.66
N PHE A 337 7.39 17.19 -9.47
CA PHE A 337 8.07 18.39 -8.97
C PHE A 337 7.09 19.56 -8.85
N HIS A 338 7.23 20.34 -7.79
CA HIS A 338 6.42 21.53 -7.56
C HIS A 338 7.14 22.85 -7.86
N ASN A 339 8.48 22.83 -7.95
CA ASN A 339 9.31 24.00 -8.16
C ASN A 339 10.73 23.63 -8.64
N GLU A 340 11.46 24.63 -9.17
CA GLU A 340 12.82 24.46 -9.68
C GLU A 340 13.82 23.93 -8.64
N ARG A 341 13.65 24.29 -7.36
CA ARG A 341 14.54 23.86 -6.28
C ARG A 341 14.48 22.34 -6.06
N GLU A 342 13.31 21.75 -6.15
CA GLU A 342 13.15 20.28 -6.06
C GLU A 342 13.84 19.58 -7.23
N VAL A 343 13.71 20.11 -8.44
CA VAL A 343 14.44 19.62 -9.62
C VAL A 343 15.95 19.68 -9.42
N GLU A 344 16.46 20.82 -8.93
CA GLU A 344 17.90 20.97 -8.63
C GLU A 344 18.38 19.98 -7.54
N GLN A 345 17.55 19.67 -6.55
CA GLN A 345 17.88 18.67 -5.52
C GLN A 345 17.95 17.27 -6.12
N ALA A 346 16.98 16.89 -6.94
CA ALA A 346 16.97 15.60 -7.62
C ALA A 346 18.17 15.46 -8.57
N MET A 347 18.48 16.49 -9.35
CA MET A 347 19.66 16.50 -10.23
C MET A 347 20.96 16.29 -9.44
N ARG A 348 21.11 16.93 -8.29
CA ARG A 348 22.29 16.76 -7.41
C ARG A 348 22.38 15.31 -6.91
N ILE A 349 21.28 14.72 -6.49
CA ILE A 349 21.26 13.32 -6.04
C ILE A 349 21.73 12.38 -7.16
N VAL A 350 21.24 12.57 -8.39
CA VAL A 350 21.63 11.78 -9.55
C VAL A 350 23.13 11.97 -9.86
N GLU A 351 23.63 13.22 -9.85
CA GLU A 351 25.04 13.52 -10.08
C GLU A 351 25.96 12.89 -9.01
N GLU A 352 25.59 12.96 -7.75
CA GLU A 352 26.33 12.36 -6.63
C GLU A 352 26.34 10.84 -6.76
N TYR A 353 25.23 10.23 -7.12
CA TYR A 353 25.15 8.80 -7.40
C TYR A 353 26.10 8.41 -8.56
N GLN A 354 26.05 9.10 -9.69
CA GLN A 354 26.91 8.81 -10.85
C GLN A 354 28.40 8.94 -10.52
N LYS A 355 28.78 9.97 -9.75
CA LYS A 355 30.16 10.14 -9.27
C LYS A 355 30.59 8.98 -8.36
N SER A 356 29.71 8.53 -7.47
CA SER A 356 30.00 7.38 -6.58
C SER A 356 30.20 6.09 -7.36
N GLU A 357 29.40 5.83 -8.39
CA GLU A 357 29.53 4.66 -9.26
C GLU A 357 30.82 4.70 -10.11
N GLU A 358 31.19 5.85 -10.66
CA GLU A 358 32.47 6.00 -11.37
C GLU A 358 33.67 5.67 -10.48
N LEU A 359 33.64 6.07 -9.21
CA LEU A 359 34.68 5.77 -8.23
C LEU A 359 34.70 4.26 -7.91
N ARG A 360 33.51 3.65 -7.74
CA ARG A 360 33.40 2.20 -7.51
C ARG A 360 33.98 1.38 -8.67
N VAL A 361 33.60 1.71 -9.89
CA VAL A 361 34.09 1.02 -11.11
C VAL A 361 35.60 1.21 -11.29
N LYS A 362 36.12 2.40 -10.98
CA LYS A 362 37.59 2.63 -11.01
C LYS A 362 38.31 1.77 -9.96
N SER A 363 37.77 1.68 -8.74
CA SER A 363 38.36 0.87 -7.66
C SER A 363 38.29 -0.63 -7.98
N GLU A 364 37.22 -1.14 -8.59
CA GLU A 364 37.10 -2.54 -9.03
C GLU A 364 38.06 -2.88 -10.17
N LYS A 365 38.24 -1.97 -11.13
CA LYS A 365 39.25 -2.15 -12.21
C LYS A 365 40.66 -2.18 -11.65
N ILE A 366 40.96 -1.35 -10.66
CA ILE A 366 42.27 -1.36 -9.97
C ILE A 366 42.45 -2.67 -9.22
N ALA A 367 41.44 -3.13 -8.46
CA ALA A 367 41.49 -4.39 -7.75
C ALA A 367 41.70 -5.61 -8.70
N THR A 368 41.01 -5.58 -9.85
CA THR A 368 41.16 -6.61 -10.89
C THR A 368 42.56 -6.57 -11.55
N THR A 369 43.10 -5.38 -11.78
CA THR A 369 44.45 -5.19 -12.34
C THR A 369 45.52 -5.68 -11.34
N ILE A 370 45.33 -5.38 -10.05
CA ILE A 370 46.24 -5.86 -8.97
C ILE A 370 46.16 -7.38 -8.88
N SER A 371 44.98 -8.00 -8.98
CA SER A 371 44.87 -9.48 -8.94
C SER A 371 45.49 -10.18 -10.16
N ILE A 372 45.59 -9.52 -11.30
CA ILE A 372 46.23 -10.06 -12.52
C ILE A 372 47.74 -9.82 -12.48
N SER A 373 48.23 -8.78 -11.79
CA SER A 373 49.64 -8.43 -11.70
C SER A 373 50.44 -9.22 -10.66
N THR A 374 49.83 -10.06 -9.82
CA THR A 374 50.53 -10.95 -8.88
C THR A 374 51.29 -12.10 -9.53
N ASP A 375 51.26 -12.24 -10.85
CA ASP A 375 51.98 -13.26 -11.63
C ASP A 375 53.14 -12.69 -12.49
N MET A 376 53.53 -11.41 -12.39
CA MET A 376 54.66 -10.84 -13.12
C MET A 376 55.45 -9.78 -12.28
N ASP A 377 56.69 -10.12 -11.95
CA ASP A 377 57.72 -9.25 -11.37
C ASP A 377 58.16 -8.16 -12.39
N ASP A 378 57.60 -6.96 -12.35
CA ASP A 378 58.21 -5.67 -12.83
C ASP A 378 57.29 -4.43 -12.86
N THR A 379 56.24 -4.35 -12.02
CA THR A 379 55.30 -3.21 -12.09
C THR A 379 55.12 -2.44 -10.77
N ASP A 380 56.01 -2.59 -9.80
CA ASP A 380 55.85 -2.00 -8.44
C ASP A 380 55.82 -0.46 -8.42
N ARG A 381 56.38 0.21 -9.43
CA ARG A 381 56.37 1.69 -9.46
C ARG A 381 55.11 2.30 -10.03
N GLU A 382 54.51 1.73 -11.04
CA GLU A 382 53.26 2.25 -11.62
C GLU A 382 52.07 2.00 -10.68
N VAL A 383 52.07 0.89 -9.94
CA VAL A 383 51.02 0.60 -8.93
C VAL A 383 51.11 1.52 -7.72
N GLU A 384 52.35 1.85 -7.24
CA GLU A 384 52.52 2.80 -6.14
C GLU A 384 52.07 4.21 -6.51
N ASP A 385 52.34 4.70 -7.73
CA ASP A 385 51.90 6.00 -8.20
C ASP A 385 50.38 6.06 -8.38
N ILE A 386 49.72 4.96 -8.78
CA ILE A 386 48.27 4.85 -8.88
C ILE A 386 47.64 4.82 -7.47
N ILE A 387 48.20 4.04 -6.53
CA ILE A 387 47.73 3.97 -5.14
C ILE A 387 47.85 5.34 -4.46
N GLN A 388 48.97 6.06 -4.61
CA GLN A 388 49.11 7.42 -4.06
C GLN A 388 48.14 8.42 -4.66
N SER A 389 47.81 8.30 -5.96
CA SER A 389 46.83 9.19 -6.61
C SER A 389 45.39 8.92 -6.16
N VAL A 390 45.05 7.64 -5.86
CA VAL A 390 43.74 7.24 -5.35
C VAL A 390 43.60 7.61 -3.87
N GLU A 391 44.65 7.38 -3.06
CA GLU A 391 44.67 7.83 -1.66
C GLU A 391 44.56 9.35 -1.54
N ALA A 392 45.23 10.11 -2.42
CA ALA A 392 45.08 11.57 -2.46
C ALA A 392 43.67 12.00 -2.87
N GLY A 393 43.01 11.27 -3.79
CA GLY A 393 41.62 11.50 -4.20
C GLY A 393 40.64 11.16 -3.09
N ILE A 394 40.85 10.05 -2.38
CA ILE A 394 40.00 9.65 -1.24
C ILE A 394 40.20 10.61 -0.06
N VAL A 395 41.40 11.03 0.21
CA VAL A 395 41.67 12.04 1.28
C VAL A 395 41.07 13.39 0.92
N GLN A 396 41.09 13.80 -0.35
CA GLN A 396 40.39 15.03 -0.77
C GLN A 396 38.87 14.91 -0.73
N SER A 397 38.30 13.75 -1.09
CA SER A 397 36.84 13.52 -0.99
C SER A 397 36.38 13.41 0.49
N HIS A 398 37.16 12.77 1.34
CA HIS A 398 36.94 12.75 2.80
C HIS A 398 37.18 14.13 3.45
N ALA A 399 38.13 14.92 2.94
CA ALA A 399 38.36 16.26 3.41
C ALA A 399 37.22 17.24 2.99
N ALA A 400 36.64 17.05 1.80
CA ALA A 400 35.47 17.80 1.32
C ALA A 400 34.20 17.40 2.05
N ALA A 401 33.99 16.10 2.31
CA ALA A 401 32.87 15.60 3.13
C ALA A 401 33.00 16.00 4.62
N ASN A 402 34.23 16.03 5.16
CA ASN A 402 34.50 16.45 6.53
C ASN A 402 34.52 17.98 6.72
N SER A 403 34.61 18.77 5.66
CA SER A 403 34.55 20.25 5.74
C SER A 403 33.10 20.79 5.77
N CYS A 404 32.11 19.96 5.50
CA CYS A 404 30.69 20.31 5.62
C CYS A 404 29.99 19.72 6.85
N VAL A 405 30.71 18.92 7.66
CA VAL A 405 30.21 18.50 8.97
C VAL A 405 30.96 19.34 10.02
N PRO A 406 30.31 20.29 10.68
CA PRO A 406 30.93 20.90 11.84
C PRO A 406 31.24 19.79 12.85
N SER A 407 32.47 19.72 13.34
CA SER A 407 32.83 18.80 14.40
C SER A 407 32.16 19.27 15.71
N ILE A 408 30.91 18.83 15.90
CA ILE A 408 30.08 19.10 17.08
C ILE A 408 29.77 17.77 17.80
N ALA A 409 30.76 16.92 17.91
CA ALA A 409 30.54 15.63 18.56
C ALA A 409 31.09 15.53 19.98
N SER A 410 31.68 16.60 20.58
CA SER A 410 32.23 16.48 21.93
C SER A 410 31.73 17.47 22.99
N ASP A 411 30.86 18.47 22.63
CA ASP A 411 30.48 19.49 23.62
C ASP A 411 28.98 19.73 23.84
N ARG A 412 28.10 18.97 23.19
CA ARG A 412 26.63 19.12 23.40
C ARG A 412 25.99 18.17 24.41
N ARG A 413 26.78 17.30 25.06
CA ARG A 413 26.24 16.38 26.09
C ARG A 413 25.98 17.00 27.46
N SER A 414 26.10 18.31 27.63
CA SER A 414 26.05 18.92 28.99
C SER A 414 24.82 19.76 29.33
N SER A 415 23.79 19.86 28.46
CA SER A 415 22.73 20.83 28.76
C SER A 415 21.26 20.39 28.64
N ALA A 416 20.91 19.19 28.15
CA ALA A 416 19.52 18.75 28.22
C ALA A 416 19.41 17.23 28.39
N SER A 417 19.25 16.76 29.61
CA SER A 417 18.78 15.40 29.88
C SER A 417 17.25 15.36 29.77
N LEU A 418 16.69 14.18 29.50
CA LEU A 418 15.24 13.95 29.51
C LEU A 418 14.59 14.48 30.79
N PHE A 419 15.31 14.43 31.94
CA PHE A 419 14.89 14.98 33.22
C PHE A 419 14.76 16.50 33.26
N THR A 420 15.69 17.23 32.66
CA THR A 420 15.69 18.69 32.66
C THR A 420 14.67 19.27 31.68
N LEU A 421 14.39 18.59 30.59
CA LEU A 421 13.52 19.12 29.55
C LEU A 421 12.05 19.04 29.96
N HIS A 422 11.60 17.91 30.52
CA HIS A 422 10.21 17.77 30.94
C HIS A 422 9.81 18.79 32.03
N SER A 423 10.70 19.09 32.95
CA SER A 423 10.44 20.12 33.94
C SER A 423 10.39 21.54 33.38
N SER A 424 10.95 21.78 32.20
CA SER A 424 10.96 23.09 31.53
C SER A 424 9.88 23.29 30.49
N LEU A 425 9.32 22.19 29.89
CA LEU A 425 8.37 22.29 28.81
C LEU A 425 6.90 22.32 29.23
N ASN A 426 6.60 21.88 30.45
CA ASN A 426 5.23 21.85 31.00
C ASN A 426 4.16 21.28 30.02
N ARG A 427 4.51 20.21 29.27
CA ARG A 427 3.65 19.54 28.29
C ARG A 427 3.78 18.02 28.38
N ILE A 428 2.77 17.32 27.90
CA ILE A 428 2.77 15.86 27.75
C ILE A 428 3.77 15.48 26.63
N LEU A 429 4.62 14.48 26.87
CA LEU A 429 5.54 13.94 25.88
C LEU A 429 4.84 12.87 25.05
N VAL A 430 5.22 12.75 23.79
CA VAL A 430 4.69 11.75 22.87
C VAL A 430 5.75 10.68 22.60
N LEU A 431 5.46 9.44 23.02
CA LEU A 431 6.21 8.25 22.66
C LEU A 431 5.74 7.78 21.27
N ASP A 432 6.55 7.03 20.56
CA ASP A 432 6.17 6.48 19.25
C ASP A 432 5.12 5.34 19.36
N GLY A 433 4.96 4.58 18.31
CA GLY A 433 3.96 3.50 18.19
C GLY A 433 4.60 2.15 17.92
N ALA A 434 3.77 1.16 17.63
CA ALA A 434 4.18 -0.24 17.49
C ALA A 434 5.18 -0.48 16.36
N MET A 435 6.43 -0.77 16.70
CA MET A 435 7.46 -1.17 15.73
C MET A 435 7.03 -2.43 14.96
N GLY A 436 6.58 -3.47 15.65
CA GLY A 436 6.16 -4.73 15.01
C GLY A 436 5.00 -4.57 14.03
N THR A 437 3.99 -3.75 14.37
CA THR A 437 2.87 -3.46 13.46
C THR A 437 3.34 -2.74 12.20
N MET A 438 4.28 -1.81 12.32
CA MET A 438 4.84 -1.13 11.16
C MET A 438 5.70 -2.06 10.32
N ILE A 439 6.50 -2.96 10.92
CA ILE A 439 7.26 -3.99 10.19
C ILE A 439 6.34 -4.92 9.40
N GLN A 440 5.22 -5.36 9.98
CA GLN A 440 4.26 -6.24 9.29
C GLN A 440 3.72 -5.63 7.99
N ARG A 441 3.63 -4.31 7.90
CA ARG A 441 3.16 -3.61 6.69
C ARG A 441 4.13 -3.72 5.51
N TYR A 442 5.39 -4.08 5.74
CA TYR A 442 6.36 -4.34 4.68
C TYR A 442 6.25 -5.75 4.08
N LEU A 443 5.40 -6.63 4.64
CA LEU A 443 5.13 -7.99 4.14
C LEU A 443 6.40 -8.81 3.89
N LEU A 444 7.38 -8.70 4.80
CA LEU A 444 8.71 -9.29 4.65
C LEU A 444 8.67 -10.82 4.57
N GLY A 445 9.47 -11.36 3.65
CA GLY A 445 9.75 -12.80 3.53
C GLY A 445 10.94 -13.24 4.40
N GLU A 446 11.19 -14.54 4.46
CA GLU A 446 12.32 -15.11 5.20
C GLU A 446 13.66 -14.54 4.72
N GLU A 447 13.80 -14.28 3.40
CA GLU A 447 15.03 -13.75 2.80
C GLU A 447 15.34 -12.33 3.29
N ASP A 448 14.33 -11.50 3.55
CA ASP A 448 14.49 -10.15 4.10
C ASP A 448 15.03 -10.20 5.53
N PHE A 449 14.50 -11.13 6.35
CA PHE A 449 15.00 -11.35 7.72
C PHE A 449 16.43 -11.88 7.73
N ARG A 450 16.82 -12.74 6.77
CA ARG A 450 18.19 -13.24 6.66
C ARG A 450 19.15 -12.19 6.12
N GLY A 451 18.72 -11.42 5.13
CA GLY A 451 19.60 -10.54 4.37
C GLY A 451 20.85 -11.25 3.88
N CYS A 452 21.86 -10.52 3.47
CA CYS A 452 23.15 -11.11 3.06
C CYS A 452 23.92 -11.73 4.24
N ARG A 453 23.76 -11.17 5.45
CA ARG A 453 24.54 -11.56 6.63
C ARG A 453 24.20 -12.97 7.14
N PHE A 454 22.95 -13.37 7.05
CA PHE A 454 22.44 -14.66 7.57
C PHE A 454 21.88 -15.56 6.47
N ALA A 455 22.28 -15.38 5.21
CA ALA A 455 21.78 -16.16 4.06
C ALA A 455 21.91 -17.68 4.24
N GLN A 456 22.92 -18.14 4.98
CA GLN A 456 23.16 -19.57 5.27
C GLN A 456 22.79 -19.96 6.70
N HIS A 457 22.01 -19.16 7.40
CA HIS A 457 21.60 -19.46 8.77
C HIS A 457 20.71 -20.71 8.81
N PRO A 458 20.91 -21.65 9.75
CA PRO A 458 20.21 -22.94 9.71
C PRO A 458 18.74 -22.89 10.19
N ILE A 459 18.33 -21.83 10.87
CA ILE A 459 17.01 -21.63 11.44
C ILE A 459 16.31 -20.50 10.71
N ASP A 460 15.00 -20.58 10.50
CA ASP A 460 14.21 -19.50 9.93
C ASP A 460 14.20 -18.28 10.85
N LEU A 461 14.43 -17.09 10.27
CA LEU A 461 14.53 -15.83 11.00
C LEU A 461 13.28 -14.98 10.90
N LYS A 462 12.31 -15.37 10.06
CA LYS A 462 11.03 -14.65 9.94
C LYS A 462 10.31 -14.60 11.28
N GLY A 463 10.00 -13.38 11.73
CA GLY A 463 9.43 -13.12 13.05
C GLY A 463 10.42 -12.60 14.08
N CYS A 464 11.72 -12.72 13.86
CA CYS A 464 12.77 -12.07 14.65
C CYS A 464 12.93 -10.61 14.20
N ASN A 465 12.02 -9.73 14.60
CA ASN A 465 12.02 -8.34 14.16
C ASN A 465 13.30 -7.58 14.52
N ASP A 466 13.93 -7.93 15.62
CA ASP A 466 15.15 -7.28 16.15
C ASP A 466 16.33 -7.42 15.18
N VAL A 467 16.44 -8.55 14.46
CA VAL A 467 17.52 -8.81 13.50
C VAL A 467 17.50 -7.84 12.32
N LEU A 468 16.34 -7.27 11.98
CA LEU A 468 16.18 -6.32 10.89
C LEU A 468 17.04 -5.05 11.07
N SER A 469 17.41 -4.73 12.30
CA SER A 469 18.40 -3.66 12.58
C SER A 469 19.79 -3.95 11.97
N LEU A 470 20.10 -5.22 11.64
CA LEU A 470 21.32 -5.64 10.94
C LEU A 470 21.09 -6.00 9.48
N THR A 471 19.95 -6.60 9.15
CA THR A 471 19.69 -7.18 7.82
C THR A 471 18.93 -6.23 6.90
N ALA A 472 18.03 -5.43 7.46
CA ALA A 472 17.22 -4.44 6.73
C ALA A 472 17.11 -3.10 7.50
N PRO A 473 18.26 -2.45 7.88
CA PRO A 473 18.25 -1.24 8.71
C PRO A 473 17.49 -0.07 8.09
N PHE A 474 17.32 -0.06 6.78
CA PHE A 474 16.55 0.96 6.07
C PHE A 474 15.05 0.92 6.42
N ILE A 475 14.48 -0.27 6.65
CA ILE A 475 13.08 -0.44 7.09
C ILE A 475 12.91 0.16 8.49
N ILE A 476 13.80 -0.19 9.41
CA ILE A 476 13.73 0.32 10.78
C ILE A 476 13.94 1.85 10.82
N ARG A 477 14.85 2.37 9.98
CA ARG A 477 15.05 3.82 9.81
C ARG A 477 13.79 4.50 9.31
N ASP A 478 13.14 3.96 8.30
CA ASP A 478 11.90 4.53 7.74
C ASP A 478 10.77 4.57 8.79
N ILE A 479 10.63 3.51 9.58
CA ILE A 479 9.65 3.48 10.67
C ILE A 479 9.94 4.55 11.73
N HIS A 480 11.19 4.68 12.18
CA HIS A 480 11.59 5.74 13.12
C HIS A 480 11.29 7.13 12.56
N ARG A 481 11.62 7.39 11.30
CA ARG A 481 11.34 8.67 10.64
C ARG A 481 9.86 8.97 10.59
N LYS A 482 9.02 8.02 10.19
CA LYS A 482 7.55 8.17 10.18
C LYS A 482 6.99 8.55 11.54
N TYR A 483 7.47 7.97 12.61
CA TYR A 483 7.05 8.34 13.96
C TYR A 483 7.56 9.72 14.39
N LEU A 484 8.79 10.10 14.03
CA LEU A 484 9.33 11.43 14.28
C LEU A 484 8.61 12.52 13.50
N GLU A 485 8.26 12.26 12.24
CA GLU A 485 7.43 13.11 11.38
C GLU A 485 6.01 13.26 11.93
N ALA A 486 5.44 12.18 12.44
CA ALA A 486 4.15 12.17 13.13
C ALA A 486 4.16 13.02 14.42
N GLY A 487 5.34 13.35 14.94
CA GLY A 487 5.48 14.25 16.07
C GLY A 487 5.97 13.60 17.36
N ALA A 488 6.37 12.32 17.38
CA ALA A 488 6.91 11.64 18.53
C ALA A 488 8.11 12.41 19.11
N ASP A 489 8.14 12.61 20.40
CA ASP A 489 9.26 13.22 21.14
C ASP A 489 10.30 12.17 21.53
N ILE A 490 9.85 10.94 21.75
CA ILE A 490 10.65 9.78 22.15
C ILE A 490 10.37 8.67 21.14
N ILE A 491 11.40 8.02 20.60
CA ILE A 491 11.29 6.81 19.79
C ILE A 491 11.96 5.63 20.50
N GLU A 492 11.38 4.44 20.35
CA GLU A 492 11.90 3.20 20.91
C GLU A 492 12.86 2.52 19.95
N THR A 493 13.90 1.87 20.46
CA THR A 493 14.79 1.05 19.64
C THR A 493 14.09 -0.24 19.23
N ASN A 494 14.45 -0.81 18.07
CA ASN A 494 13.95 -2.13 17.61
C ASN A 494 14.72 -3.25 18.32
N THR A 495 14.52 -3.42 19.64
CA THR A 495 15.30 -4.32 20.51
C THR A 495 14.47 -5.04 21.58
N PHE A 496 13.16 -5.08 21.43
CA PHE A 496 12.23 -5.65 22.42
C PHE A 496 12.62 -7.08 22.85
N ASN A 497 12.97 -7.97 21.91
CA ASN A 497 13.41 -9.34 22.15
C ASN A 497 14.92 -9.54 21.90
N ALA A 498 15.71 -8.49 21.85
CA ALA A 498 17.12 -8.55 21.44
C ALA A 498 18.08 -9.05 22.55
N GLN A 499 17.54 -9.63 23.64
CA GLN A 499 18.38 -10.27 24.66
C GLN A 499 18.71 -11.72 24.27
N ARG A 500 19.89 -12.16 24.68
CA ARG A 500 20.49 -13.48 24.37
C ARG A 500 19.52 -14.66 24.54
N ILE A 501 18.63 -14.62 25.55
CA ILE A 501 17.70 -15.70 25.87
C ILE A 501 16.64 -15.83 24.76
N SER A 502 15.95 -14.75 24.39
CA SER A 502 14.96 -14.78 23.32
C SER A 502 15.59 -14.99 21.93
N LEU A 503 16.74 -14.39 21.66
CA LEU A 503 17.48 -14.62 20.42
C LEU A 503 17.95 -16.07 20.23
N SER A 504 18.08 -16.87 21.33
CA SER A 504 18.42 -18.26 21.23
C SER A 504 17.35 -19.12 20.53
N ASP A 505 16.10 -18.66 20.52
CA ASP A 505 15.00 -19.34 19.81
C ASP A 505 15.21 -19.29 18.28
N TYR A 506 15.99 -18.31 17.81
CA TYR A 506 16.40 -18.14 16.42
C TYR A 506 17.89 -18.48 16.15
N GLY A 507 18.62 -19.02 17.14
CA GLY A 507 20.05 -19.28 17.02
C GLY A 507 20.93 -18.03 16.90
N LEU A 508 20.42 -16.86 17.28
CA LEU A 508 21.07 -15.56 17.16
C LEU A 508 21.62 -15.01 18.49
N GLN A 509 21.70 -15.83 19.55
CA GLN A 509 22.12 -15.41 20.89
C GLN A 509 23.50 -14.72 20.93
N ASP A 510 24.40 -15.06 20.02
CA ASP A 510 25.74 -14.48 19.95
C ASP A 510 25.79 -13.13 19.21
N TYR A 511 24.68 -12.71 18.62
CA TYR A 511 24.49 -11.43 17.94
C TYR A 511 23.72 -10.40 18.79
N SER A 512 23.36 -10.73 20.05
CA SER A 512 22.62 -9.84 20.94
C SER A 512 23.23 -8.45 21.02
N ARG A 513 24.54 -8.38 21.31
CA ARG A 513 25.24 -7.10 21.38
C ARG A 513 25.21 -6.32 20.05
N ASP A 514 25.45 -7.00 18.92
CA ASP A 514 25.48 -6.38 17.60
C ASP A 514 24.11 -5.78 17.23
N ILE A 515 23.03 -6.53 17.48
CA ILE A 515 21.65 -6.11 17.21
C ILE A 515 21.31 -4.86 18.04
N ASN A 516 21.49 -4.93 19.35
CA ASN A 516 21.19 -3.81 20.24
C ASN A 516 21.98 -2.55 19.91
N LEU A 517 23.28 -2.70 19.63
CA LEU A 517 24.15 -1.58 19.29
C LEU A 517 23.75 -0.93 17.96
N ALA A 518 23.42 -1.75 16.95
CA ALA A 518 22.97 -1.27 15.64
C ALA A 518 21.62 -0.55 15.72
N ALA A 519 20.66 -1.13 16.43
CA ALA A 519 19.33 -0.55 16.62
C ALA A 519 19.41 0.79 17.36
N ALA A 520 20.17 0.86 18.46
CA ALA A 520 20.35 2.09 19.23
C ALA A 520 21.00 3.21 18.42
N ARG A 521 22.04 2.89 17.64
CA ARG A 521 22.70 3.87 16.76
C ARG A 521 21.78 4.36 15.65
N LEU A 522 20.99 3.47 15.07
CA LEU A 522 20.05 3.79 14.01
C LEU A 522 18.95 4.74 14.53
N ALA A 523 18.32 4.41 15.66
CA ALA A 523 17.33 5.26 16.31
C ALA A 523 17.94 6.63 16.72
N ARG A 524 19.16 6.64 17.27
CA ARG A 524 19.86 7.88 17.62
C ARG A 524 20.11 8.77 16.40
N GLN A 525 20.56 8.20 15.30
CA GLN A 525 20.77 8.93 14.06
C GLN A 525 19.46 9.56 13.58
N CYS A 526 18.35 8.82 13.57
CA CYS A 526 17.05 9.35 13.18
C CYS A 526 16.60 10.48 14.14
N ALA A 527 16.72 10.28 15.44
CA ALA A 527 16.33 11.29 16.41
C ALA A 527 17.18 12.58 16.29
N ASP A 528 18.47 12.48 15.97
CA ASP A 528 19.35 13.63 15.74
C ASP A 528 18.96 14.40 14.47
N GLU A 529 18.53 13.72 13.40
CA GLU A 529 18.04 14.33 12.15
C GLU A 529 16.82 15.24 12.39
N PHE A 530 15.92 14.84 13.31
CA PHE A 530 14.67 15.55 13.62
C PHE A 530 14.75 16.46 14.84
N SER A 531 15.89 16.52 15.52
CA SER A 531 16.07 17.26 16.78
C SER A 531 16.38 18.73 16.52
N SER A 532 15.68 19.63 17.22
CA SER A 532 16.05 21.05 17.27
C SER A 532 16.11 21.52 18.71
N PRO A 533 16.71 22.69 19.02
CA PRO A 533 16.72 23.25 20.38
C PRO A 533 15.29 23.46 20.94
N GLU A 534 14.32 23.76 20.07
CA GLU A 534 12.92 23.99 20.44
C GLU A 534 12.12 22.69 20.57
N LYS A 535 12.55 21.65 19.85
CA LYS A 535 11.88 20.34 19.82
C LYS A 535 12.91 19.21 19.78
N PRO A 536 13.62 18.96 20.90
CA PRO A 536 14.57 17.85 20.98
C PRO A 536 13.87 16.50 20.91
N ARG A 537 14.52 15.50 20.30
CA ARG A 537 14.07 14.13 20.17
C ARG A 537 14.94 13.19 20.96
N PHE A 538 14.33 12.19 21.58
CA PHE A 538 14.97 11.25 22.48
C PHE A 538 14.83 9.81 21.98
N VAL A 539 15.74 8.96 22.42
CA VAL A 539 15.74 7.53 22.14
C VAL A 539 15.62 6.74 23.43
N ALA A 540 14.59 5.91 23.52
CA ALA A 540 14.42 4.95 24.60
C ALA A 540 14.88 3.56 24.14
N GLY A 541 15.80 2.96 24.86
CA GLY A 541 16.25 1.59 24.63
C GLY A 541 15.18 0.60 25.11
N SER A 542 14.43 0.00 24.18
CA SER A 542 13.36 -0.96 24.47
C SER A 542 13.94 -2.29 24.99
N ILE A 543 13.43 -2.74 26.13
CA ILE A 543 13.82 -3.96 26.84
C ILE A 543 12.55 -4.70 27.23
N GLY A 544 12.17 -5.71 26.45
CA GLY A 544 11.03 -6.57 26.75
C GLY A 544 11.36 -7.71 27.72
N PRO A 545 10.33 -8.47 28.15
CA PRO A 545 10.53 -9.72 28.90
C PRO A 545 11.18 -10.77 28.01
N THR A 546 11.84 -11.75 28.62
CA THR A 546 12.43 -12.87 27.87
C THR A 546 11.36 -13.89 27.45
N SER A 547 11.64 -14.69 26.40
CA SER A 547 10.77 -15.80 25.97
C SER A 547 10.61 -16.90 27.02
N ARG A 548 11.40 -16.86 28.11
CA ARG A 548 11.33 -17.78 29.25
C ARG A 548 11.00 -17.01 30.51
N THR A 549 10.10 -17.56 31.34
CA THR A 549 9.65 -16.93 32.58
C THR A 549 9.80 -17.90 33.76
N PHE A 550 9.80 -17.37 34.98
CA PHE A 550 9.84 -18.17 36.20
C PHE A 550 8.57 -19.00 36.45
N LEU A 551 7.47 -18.67 35.79
CA LEU A 551 6.13 -19.22 36.06
C LEU A 551 5.60 -20.17 34.98
N SER A 552 6.30 -20.42 33.87
CA SER A 552 5.83 -21.39 32.88
C SER A 552 5.99 -22.83 33.34
N GLU A 553 4.88 -23.54 33.55
CA GLU A 553 4.88 -24.95 34.03
C GLU A 553 5.65 -25.91 33.10
N GLU A 554 5.70 -25.64 31.81
CA GLU A 554 6.43 -26.45 30.83
C GLU A 554 7.95 -26.17 30.78
N ARG A 555 8.42 -25.06 31.38
CA ARG A 555 9.82 -24.62 31.33
C ARG A 555 10.38 -24.14 32.70
N ARG A 556 9.92 -24.73 33.82
CA ARG A 556 10.51 -24.47 35.13
C ARG A 556 11.99 -24.86 35.13
N VAL A 557 12.84 -23.86 35.00
CA VAL A 557 14.29 -23.99 35.20
C VAL A 557 14.56 -23.76 36.68
N GLU A 558 15.51 -24.48 37.26
CA GLU A 558 15.92 -24.26 38.65
C GLU A 558 16.33 -22.79 38.85
N SER A 559 15.73 -22.14 39.83
CA SER A 559 15.57 -20.68 39.92
C SER A 559 16.87 -19.85 39.93
N VAL A 560 17.98 -20.40 40.43
CA VAL A 560 19.24 -19.66 40.58
C VAL A 560 20.05 -19.58 39.29
N GLU A 561 20.09 -20.66 38.49
CA GLU A 561 20.82 -20.67 37.21
C GLU A 561 20.14 -19.78 36.19
N PHE A 562 18.80 -19.80 36.14
CA PHE A 562 18.04 -18.93 35.25
C PHE A 562 18.18 -17.44 35.61
N ALA A 563 18.08 -17.10 36.91
CA ALA A 563 18.29 -15.72 37.36
C ALA A 563 19.69 -15.20 36.99
N THR A 564 20.73 -16.07 37.06
CA THR A 564 22.09 -15.70 36.66
C THR A 564 22.20 -15.48 35.15
N ALA A 565 21.58 -16.37 34.35
CA ALA A 565 21.55 -16.23 32.90
C ALA A 565 20.77 -14.99 32.47
N LEU A 566 19.63 -14.71 33.13
CA LEU A 566 18.79 -13.55 32.88
C LEU A 566 19.53 -12.23 33.19
N ARG A 567 20.23 -12.18 34.32
CA ARG A 567 21.08 -11.04 34.69
C ARG A 567 22.18 -10.79 33.65
N ALA A 568 22.84 -11.83 33.19
CA ALA A 568 23.85 -11.74 32.16
C ALA A 568 23.27 -11.25 30.82
N ALA A 569 22.08 -11.71 30.42
CA ALA A 569 21.40 -11.32 29.20
C ALA A 569 21.02 -9.84 29.21
N TYR A 570 20.42 -9.34 30.29
CA TYR A 570 20.08 -7.94 30.43
C TYR A 570 21.32 -7.05 30.57
N THR A 571 22.40 -7.54 31.21
CA THR A 571 23.66 -6.80 31.27
C THR A 571 24.20 -6.52 29.88
N GLU A 572 24.29 -7.56 29.02
CA GLU A 572 24.76 -7.46 27.64
C GLU A 572 23.89 -6.49 26.80
N GLN A 573 22.55 -6.60 26.91
CA GLN A 573 21.63 -5.73 26.22
C GLN A 573 21.76 -4.28 26.64
N ILE A 574 21.72 -4.00 27.94
CA ILE A 574 21.76 -2.63 28.49
C ILE A 574 23.11 -1.96 28.23
N GLU A 575 24.22 -2.71 28.29
CA GLU A 575 25.52 -2.18 27.89
C GLU A 575 25.54 -1.76 26.43
N ALA A 576 25.00 -2.60 25.53
CA ALA A 576 24.96 -2.31 24.10
C ALA A 576 24.06 -1.10 23.78
N LEU A 577 22.90 -1.00 24.41
CA LEU A 577 21.99 0.14 24.27
C LEU A 577 22.63 1.45 24.75
N ARG A 578 23.26 1.45 25.95
CA ARG A 578 24.01 2.58 26.47
C ARG A 578 25.14 3.00 25.51
N ASP A 579 25.94 2.04 25.05
CA ASP A 579 27.07 2.26 24.15
C ASP A 579 26.60 2.74 22.76
N GLY A 580 25.37 2.42 22.38
CA GLY A 580 24.68 2.89 21.18
C GLY A 580 24.16 4.32 21.27
N GLY A 581 24.07 4.88 22.48
CA GLY A 581 23.73 6.29 22.70
C GLY A 581 22.27 6.58 22.94
N VAL A 582 21.52 5.65 23.57
CA VAL A 582 20.14 5.90 24.00
C VAL A 582 20.09 6.96 25.12
N ASP A 583 19.01 7.71 25.21
CA ASP A 583 18.78 8.74 26.24
C ASP A 583 18.07 8.20 27.48
N ALA A 584 17.35 7.08 27.34
CA ALA A 584 16.66 6.40 28.43
C ALA A 584 16.62 4.89 28.17
N LEU A 585 16.34 4.10 29.22
CA LEU A 585 16.00 2.68 29.11
C LEU A 585 14.50 2.51 29.33
N LEU A 586 13.82 1.76 28.49
CA LEU A 586 12.39 1.44 28.60
C LEU A 586 12.23 -0.06 28.87
N ILE A 587 11.95 -0.40 30.13
CA ILE A 587 11.63 -1.80 30.52
C ILE A 587 10.12 -1.92 30.42
N GLU A 588 9.65 -2.65 29.42
CA GLU A 588 8.25 -2.62 29.01
C GLU A 588 7.59 -3.99 28.91
N THR A 589 6.23 -3.98 28.88
CA THR A 589 5.39 -5.17 28.75
C THR A 589 5.65 -6.19 29.86
N ILE A 590 5.91 -5.69 31.05
CA ILE A 590 6.25 -6.49 32.22
C ILE A 590 5.03 -7.28 32.70
N PHE A 591 5.21 -8.58 32.89
CA PHE A 591 4.20 -9.48 33.44
C PHE A 591 4.75 -10.57 34.40
N ASP A 592 6.06 -10.56 34.66
CA ASP A 592 6.76 -11.47 35.58
C ASP A 592 7.61 -10.66 36.55
N VAL A 593 7.34 -10.79 37.88
CA VAL A 593 7.96 -10.01 38.94
C VAL A 593 9.48 -10.15 38.99
N GLU A 594 9.97 -11.39 38.98
CA GLU A 594 11.41 -11.64 39.11
C GLU A 594 12.18 -11.20 37.87
N ASN A 595 11.58 -11.38 36.67
CA ASN A 595 12.13 -10.89 35.42
C ASN A 595 12.28 -9.36 35.46
N ALA A 596 11.22 -8.66 35.92
CA ALA A 596 11.21 -7.22 36.07
C ALA A 596 12.26 -6.70 37.08
N ARG A 597 12.32 -7.32 38.25
CA ARG A 597 13.28 -6.96 39.32
C ARG A 597 14.71 -7.07 38.83
N ILE A 598 15.05 -8.16 38.15
CA ILE A 598 16.39 -8.39 37.59
C ILE A 598 16.70 -7.33 36.53
N ALA A 599 15.78 -7.02 35.61
CA ALA A 599 16.00 -6.00 34.59
C ALA A 599 16.23 -4.61 35.18
N ILE A 600 15.40 -4.22 36.15
CA ILE A 600 15.52 -2.94 36.86
C ILE A 600 16.83 -2.84 37.66
N ASP A 601 17.19 -3.90 38.38
CA ASP A 601 18.42 -3.94 39.15
C ASP A 601 19.67 -3.83 38.26
N VAL A 602 19.69 -4.56 37.16
CA VAL A 602 20.78 -4.49 36.16
C VAL A 602 20.85 -3.08 35.56
N ALA A 603 19.70 -2.49 35.20
CA ALA A 603 19.66 -1.15 34.63
C ALA A 603 20.23 -0.10 35.60
N LYS A 604 19.86 -0.17 36.88
CA LYS A 604 20.41 0.72 37.93
C LYS A 604 21.91 0.57 38.10
N HIS A 605 22.44 -0.63 37.98
CA HIS A 605 23.88 -0.90 38.16
C HIS A 605 24.72 -0.59 36.92
N ILE A 606 24.26 -0.95 35.72
CA ILE A 606 25.03 -0.86 34.47
C ILE A 606 24.92 0.53 33.84
N ALA A 607 23.77 1.20 33.99
CA ALA A 607 23.51 2.50 33.39
C ALA A 607 22.93 3.50 34.43
N PRO A 608 23.61 3.78 35.55
CA PRO A 608 23.06 4.56 36.67
C PRO A 608 22.71 6.01 36.32
N THR A 609 23.19 6.51 35.20
CA THR A 609 22.93 7.88 34.73
C THR A 609 21.78 7.97 33.71
N LEU A 610 21.32 6.85 33.17
CA LEU A 610 20.20 6.85 32.23
C LEU A 610 18.86 6.80 32.97
N PRO A 611 17.90 7.64 32.59
CA PRO A 611 16.51 7.52 33.05
C PRO A 611 15.94 6.15 32.73
N ILE A 612 15.17 5.58 33.68
CA ILE A 612 14.48 4.30 33.48
C ILE A 612 12.99 4.57 33.42
N MET A 613 12.37 4.17 32.31
CA MET A 613 10.94 4.11 32.10
C MET A 613 10.49 2.66 32.34
N ILE A 614 9.42 2.46 33.11
CA ILE A 614 8.91 1.12 33.46
C ILE A 614 7.46 1.04 33.04
N SER A 615 7.10 0.00 32.27
CA SER A 615 5.73 -0.18 31.79
C SER A 615 5.22 -1.60 31.96
N PHE A 616 4.03 -1.73 32.53
CA PHE A 616 3.39 -2.96 32.90
C PHE A 616 2.30 -3.35 31.88
N SER A 617 2.21 -4.66 31.54
CA SER A 617 1.19 -5.18 30.65
C SER A 617 -0.08 -5.51 31.42
N VAL A 618 -1.24 -5.08 30.90
CA VAL A 618 -2.58 -5.42 31.40
C VAL A 618 -3.34 -6.18 30.33
N SER A 619 -3.77 -7.40 30.64
CA SER A 619 -4.35 -8.30 29.63
C SER A 619 -5.87 -8.37 29.69
N THR A 620 -6.47 -8.06 30.84
CA THR A 620 -7.93 -8.16 31.06
C THR A 620 -8.55 -6.81 31.44
N PRO A 621 -9.83 -6.57 31.11
CA PRO A 621 -10.52 -5.33 31.48
C PRO A 621 -10.68 -5.10 32.98
N ASP A 622 -10.62 -6.15 33.78
CA ASP A 622 -10.71 -6.08 35.24
C ASP A 622 -9.35 -5.85 35.93
N GLY A 623 -8.28 -5.59 35.14
CA GLY A 623 -6.99 -5.14 35.64
C GLY A 623 -6.02 -6.26 36.03
N HIS A 624 -6.10 -7.44 35.41
CA HIS A 624 -5.14 -8.51 35.62
C HIS A 624 -4.12 -8.59 34.48
N ASN A 625 -2.89 -9.01 34.80
CA ASN A 625 -1.87 -9.31 33.79
C ASN A 625 -2.16 -10.68 33.13
N MET A 626 -1.34 -11.08 32.14
CA MET A 626 -1.52 -12.35 31.41
C MET A 626 -1.29 -13.61 32.26
N LEU A 627 -0.77 -13.48 33.49
CA LEU A 627 -0.63 -14.55 34.46
C LEU A 627 -1.78 -14.56 35.49
N GLY A 628 -2.79 -13.70 35.32
CA GLY A 628 -3.95 -13.60 36.19
C GLY A 628 -3.68 -12.91 37.54
N GLN A 629 -2.58 -12.15 37.68
CA GLN A 629 -2.29 -11.37 38.88
C GLN A 629 -2.94 -10.00 38.79
N ASP A 630 -3.49 -9.51 39.92
CA ASP A 630 -3.97 -8.14 40.03
C ASP A 630 -2.80 -7.15 39.78
N ILE A 631 -3.01 -6.20 38.87
CA ILE A 631 -1.92 -5.33 38.42
C ILE A 631 -1.46 -4.38 39.51
N VAL A 632 -2.32 -4.00 40.44
CA VAL A 632 -1.92 -3.14 41.57
C VAL A 632 -0.99 -3.89 42.52
N GLU A 633 -1.36 -5.14 42.87
CA GLU A 633 -0.52 -6.01 43.69
C GLU A 633 0.81 -6.30 43.01
N PHE A 634 0.76 -6.55 41.69
CA PHE A 634 1.94 -6.81 40.85
C PHE A 634 2.90 -5.59 40.81
N VAL A 635 2.38 -4.39 40.58
CA VAL A 635 3.19 -3.16 40.59
C VAL A 635 3.80 -2.90 41.96
N GLU A 636 2.99 -3.08 43.03
CA GLU A 636 3.48 -2.96 44.40
C GLU A 636 4.60 -3.96 44.71
N GLU A 637 4.44 -5.21 44.27
CA GLU A 637 5.45 -6.25 44.42
C GLU A 637 6.76 -5.93 43.71
N VAL A 638 6.69 -5.38 42.49
CA VAL A 638 7.89 -5.03 41.68
C VAL A 638 8.61 -3.80 42.23
N LEU A 639 7.87 -2.76 42.64
CA LEU A 639 8.40 -1.44 42.89
C LEU A 639 8.51 -1.06 44.38
N ILE A 640 7.83 -1.75 45.29
CA ILE A 640 7.82 -1.40 46.72
C ILE A 640 8.68 -2.38 47.50
N GLU A 641 9.68 -1.85 48.17
CA GLU A 641 10.50 -2.54 49.16
C GLU A 641 10.41 -1.81 50.49
N ASP A 642 10.14 -2.53 51.57
CA ASP A 642 9.96 -1.96 52.92
C ASP A 642 8.88 -0.85 52.99
N GLY A 643 7.81 -0.92 52.16
CA GLY A 643 6.73 0.03 52.16
C GLY A 643 7.07 1.40 51.55
N ARG A 644 8.17 1.48 50.82
CA ARG A 644 8.62 2.68 50.06
C ARG A 644 8.78 2.31 48.61
N LEU A 645 8.31 3.18 47.74
CA LEU A 645 8.57 3.07 46.29
C LEU A 645 10.09 3.22 46.07
N GLN A 646 10.71 2.25 45.42
CA GLN A 646 12.13 2.31 45.06
C GLN A 646 12.41 3.27 43.88
N THR A 647 11.92 4.50 44.04
CA THR A 647 12.17 5.63 43.12
C THR A 647 13.42 6.45 43.50
N ASP A 648 14.10 6.10 44.58
CA ASP A 648 15.41 6.68 44.88
C ASP A 648 16.43 6.23 43.86
N GLY A 649 16.48 6.95 42.72
CA GLY A 649 17.34 6.60 41.60
C GLY A 649 16.82 7.08 40.24
N PRO A 650 17.25 6.49 39.13
CA PRO A 650 16.97 6.96 37.78
C PRO A 650 15.56 6.65 37.25
N VAL A 651 14.60 6.20 38.08
CA VAL A 651 13.22 5.91 37.59
C VAL A 651 12.56 7.20 37.17
N PHE A 652 12.30 7.31 35.86
CA PHE A 652 11.76 8.49 35.21
C PHE A 652 10.23 8.44 35.09
N SER A 653 9.66 7.29 34.69
CA SER A 653 8.21 7.10 34.59
C SER A 653 7.79 5.69 34.98
N ILE A 654 6.54 5.57 35.39
CA ILE A 654 5.82 4.31 35.58
C ILE A 654 4.58 4.35 34.70
N GLY A 655 4.23 3.25 34.05
CA GLY A 655 3.09 3.27 33.15
C GLY A 655 2.53 1.90 32.79
N LEU A 656 1.63 1.93 31.83
CA LEU A 656 0.90 0.75 31.32
C LEU A 656 1.00 0.70 29.80
N ASN A 657 1.14 -0.50 29.26
CA ASN A 657 1.09 -0.74 27.83
C ASN A 657 0.39 -2.06 27.48
N CYS A 658 0.23 -2.32 26.18
CA CYS A 658 -0.40 -3.52 25.65
C CYS A 658 -1.83 -3.78 26.14
N LEU A 659 -2.60 -2.74 26.48
CA LEU A 659 -3.98 -2.84 26.90
C LEU A 659 -4.93 -2.45 25.75
N SER A 660 -6.03 -3.17 25.61
CA SER A 660 -7.01 -2.97 24.53
C SER A 660 -8.25 -2.18 24.95
N ASP A 661 -8.52 -2.06 26.25
CA ASP A 661 -9.59 -1.25 26.81
C ASP A 661 -9.06 -0.17 27.77
N VAL A 662 -8.92 1.04 27.23
CA VAL A 662 -8.43 2.21 27.99
C VAL A 662 -9.46 2.71 29.01
N GLY A 663 -10.75 2.55 28.72
CA GLY A 663 -11.83 3.09 29.57
C GLY A 663 -11.84 2.46 30.97
N SER A 664 -11.59 1.17 31.08
CA SER A 664 -11.49 0.46 32.37
C SER A 664 -10.22 0.80 33.15
N MET A 665 -9.19 1.38 32.51
CA MET A 665 -7.88 1.63 33.12
C MET A 665 -7.75 3.02 33.78
N THR A 666 -8.75 3.90 33.65
CA THR A 666 -8.72 5.24 34.24
C THR A 666 -8.45 5.21 35.75
N GLN A 667 -9.04 4.25 36.47
CA GLN A 667 -8.84 4.08 37.91
C GLN A 667 -7.41 3.63 38.23
N LEU A 668 -6.84 2.74 37.39
CA LEU A 668 -5.50 2.21 37.56
C LEU A 668 -4.42 3.28 37.30
N VAL A 669 -4.57 4.05 36.21
CA VAL A 669 -3.70 5.19 35.91
C VAL A 669 -3.73 6.21 37.05
N THR A 670 -4.92 6.54 37.58
CA THR A 670 -5.08 7.43 38.74
C THR A 670 -4.45 6.84 40.01
N TYR A 671 -4.47 5.51 40.13
CA TYR A 671 -3.81 4.85 41.25
C TYR A 671 -2.29 4.98 41.15
N LEU A 672 -1.69 4.76 39.96
CA LEU A 672 -0.25 4.88 39.76
C LEU A 672 0.26 6.31 40.01
N ALA A 673 -0.54 7.33 39.71
CA ALA A 673 -0.20 8.72 39.93
C ALA A 673 0.10 9.07 41.43
N ARG A 674 -0.33 8.21 42.37
CA ARG A 674 -0.03 8.40 43.83
C ARG A 674 1.44 8.27 44.18
N TYR A 675 2.20 7.57 43.36
CA TYR A 675 3.60 7.35 43.62
C TYR A 675 4.48 8.56 43.34
N GLY A 676 3.89 9.68 42.84
CA GLY A 676 4.60 10.94 42.61
C GLY A 676 5.66 10.90 41.52
N THR A 677 5.64 9.89 40.68
CA THR A 677 6.44 9.79 39.47
C THR A 677 5.61 10.05 38.21
N ARG A 678 6.23 10.24 37.06
CA ARG A 678 5.53 10.48 35.79
C ARG A 678 4.78 9.25 35.36
N ILE A 679 3.60 9.46 34.76
CA ILE A 679 2.75 8.37 34.26
C ILE A 679 2.83 8.30 32.74
N SER A 680 3.15 7.10 32.24
CA SER A 680 3.12 6.78 30.80
C SER A 680 1.99 5.82 30.46
N LEU A 681 1.38 6.02 29.29
CA LEU A 681 0.33 5.14 28.76
C LEU A 681 0.49 4.98 27.23
N TYR A 682 0.64 3.73 26.77
CA TYR A 682 0.64 3.42 25.34
C TYR A 682 -0.17 2.16 25.03
N PRO A 683 -1.48 2.38 24.76
CA PRO A 683 -2.45 1.31 24.56
C PRO A 683 -2.34 0.68 23.15
N ASN A 684 -2.97 -0.49 23.01
CA ASN A 684 -3.21 -1.10 21.71
C ASN A 684 -4.30 -0.33 20.94
N ALA A 685 -4.28 -0.42 19.61
CA ALA A 685 -5.39 0.04 18.78
C ALA A 685 -6.60 -0.91 18.83
N GLY A 686 -7.03 -1.29 20.03
CA GLY A 686 -8.09 -2.26 20.28
C GLY A 686 -7.59 -3.70 20.29
N GLN A 687 -8.53 -4.66 20.10
CA GLN A 687 -8.23 -6.09 20.03
C GLN A 687 -7.91 -6.47 18.57
N PRO A 688 -6.92 -7.36 18.33
CA PRO A 688 -6.72 -7.93 17.02
C PRO A 688 -7.84 -8.91 16.65
N ASP A 689 -8.28 -8.90 15.40
CA ASP A 689 -9.17 -9.93 14.84
C ASP A 689 -8.39 -11.22 14.50
N ALA A 690 -9.09 -12.21 13.95
CA ALA A 690 -8.49 -13.49 13.54
C ALA A 690 -7.38 -13.35 12.47
N ASN A 691 -7.35 -12.23 11.75
CA ASN A 691 -6.36 -11.90 10.72
C ASN A 691 -5.24 -10.99 11.25
N GLY A 692 -5.29 -10.61 12.53
CA GLY A 692 -4.31 -9.73 13.15
C GLY A 692 -4.57 -8.23 12.95
N ASN A 693 -5.71 -7.83 12.37
CA ASN A 693 -6.07 -6.42 12.23
C ASN A 693 -6.65 -5.86 13.53
N TYR A 694 -6.34 -4.62 13.83
CA TYR A 694 -6.76 -3.96 15.06
C TYR A 694 -7.99 -3.10 14.82
N SER A 695 -8.92 -3.09 15.80
CA SER A 695 -10.27 -2.55 15.63
C SER A 695 -10.40 -1.04 15.80
N LYS A 696 -9.41 -0.35 16.40
CA LYS A 696 -9.52 1.08 16.72
C LYS A 696 -8.78 1.97 15.72
N THR A 697 -9.50 2.97 15.22
CA THR A 697 -8.93 4.03 14.40
C THR A 697 -8.16 5.05 15.26
N PRO A 698 -7.31 5.91 14.67
CA PRO A 698 -6.66 7.00 15.39
C PRO A 698 -7.62 7.88 16.21
N LYS A 699 -8.78 8.21 15.64
CA LYS A 699 -9.82 9.03 16.32
C LYS A 699 -10.45 8.30 17.50
N SER A 700 -10.83 7.03 17.33
CA SER A 700 -11.46 6.25 18.39
C SER A 700 -10.49 5.95 19.53
N LEU A 701 -9.22 5.66 19.23
CA LEU A 701 -8.21 5.45 20.27
C LEU A 701 -7.95 6.75 21.06
N LEU A 702 -7.85 7.90 20.38
CA LEU A 702 -7.69 9.18 21.05
C LEU A 702 -8.90 9.50 21.93
N ALA A 703 -10.14 9.21 21.48
CA ALA A 703 -11.34 9.42 22.26
C ALA A 703 -11.34 8.63 23.58
N ASP A 704 -10.82 7.40 23.55
CA ASP A 704 -10.69 6.57 24.76
C ASP A 704 -9.66 7.12 25.75
N VAL A 705 -8.56 7.70 25.25
CA VAL A 705 -7.50 8.27 26.08
C VAL A 705 -7.82 9.70 26.52
N TRP A 706 -8.71 10.39 25.81
CA TRP A 706 -9.02 11.80 26.01
C TRP A 706 -9.37 12.15 27.47
N PRO A 707 -10.20 11.37 28.21
CA PRO A 707 -10.51 11.68 29.63
C PRO A 707 -9.27 11.70 30.52
N LEU A 708 -8.23 10.90 30.23
CA LEU A 708 -7.00 10.90 30.99
C LEU A 708 -6.12 12.11 30.67
N LEU A 709 -6.11 12.53 29.38
CA LEU A 709 -5.40 13.74 28.95
C LEU A 709 -6.08 15.01 29.52
N GLU A 710 -7.40 15.11 29.45
CA GLU A 710 -8.17 16.24 29.94
C GLU A 710 -8.06 16.41 31.46
N ASN A 711 -7.98 15.32 32.21
CA ASN A 711 -7.80 15.31 33.65
C ASN A 711 -6.33 15.38 34.10
N HIS A 712 -5.38 15.60 33.17
CA HIS A 712 -3.94 15.70 33.44
C HIS A 712 -3.37 14.50 34.22
N CYS A 713 -3.87 13.28 33.90
CA CYS A 713 -3.42 12.05 34.53
C CYS A 713 -2.20 11.44 33.85
N LEU A 714 -1.75 11.97 32.71
CA LEU A 714 -0.64 11.43 31.92
C LEU A 714 0.44 12.47 31.69
N ASP A 715 1.70 12.04 31.78
CA ASP A 715 2.88 12.81 31.42
C ASP A 715 3.48 12.36 30.08
N ILE A 716 3.25 11.09 29.70
CA ILE A 716 3.73 10.50 28.45
C ILE A 716 2.59 9.68 27.82
N ILE A 717 2.35 9.91 26.53
CA ILE A 717 1.38 9.15 25.74
C ILE A 717 2.04 8.58 24.49
N GLY A 718 1.70 7.37 24.10
CA GLY A 718 2.17 6.71 22.90
C GLY A 718 1.22 5.64 22.40
N GLY A 719 1.70 4.73 21.56
CA GLY A 719 0.91 3.61 21.05
C GLY A 719 1.63 2.27 21.14
N CYS A 720 0.90 1.19 21.38
CA CYS A 720 1.38 -0.19 21.33
C CYS A 720 0.73 -0.93 20.14
N CYS A 721 0.55 -2.23 20.22
CA CYS A 721 0.11 -3.08 19.10
C CYS A 721 -1.06 -2.50 18.30
N GLY A 722 -0.95 -2.56 16.96
CA GLY A 722 -1.93 -2.01 16.03
C GLY A 722 -1.84 -0.51 15.77
N THR A 723 -1.06 0.24 16.56
CA THR A 723 -0.90 1.68 16.32
C THR A 723 0.11 1.96 15.20
N THR A 724 -0.06 3.09 14.54
CA THR A 724 0.74 3.54 13.41
C THR A 724 1.12 5.00 13.57
N ASP A 725 1.94 5.51 12.65
CA ASP A 725 2.27 6.93 12.50
C ASP A 725 1.04 7.85 12.58
N ARG A 726 -0.10 7.45 11.98
CA ARG A 726 -1.35 8.23 12.02
C ARG A 726 -1.95 8.34 13.43
N HIS A 727 -1.84 7.30 14.25
CA HIS A 727 -2.26 7.36 15.66
C HIS A 727 -1.40 8.35 16.43
N ILE A 728 -0.08 8.25 16.23
CA ILE A 728 0.88 9.13 16.90
C ILE A 728 0.73 10.58 16.45
N ALA A 729 0.50 10.84 15.15
CA ALA A 729 0.25 12.18 14.63
C ALA A 729 -0.98 12.85 15.29
N LEU A 730 -2.04 12.08 15.49
CA LEU A 730 -3.25 12.60 16.14
C LEU A 730 -3.02 12.87 17.64
N MET A 731 -2.33 11.97 18.35
CA MET A 731 -1.95 12.17 19.76
C MET A 731 -1.02 13.37 19.91
N ALA A 732 0.00 13.50 19.07
CA ALA A 732 0.93 14.64 19.09
C ALA A 732 0.21 15.98 18.85
N LYS A 733 -0.79 15.99 17.98
CA LYS A 733 -1.64 17.18 17.75
C LYS A 733 -2.51 17.50 18.95
N ALA A 734 -3.05 16.49 19.63
CA ALA A 734 -3.94 16.63 20.79
C ALA A 734 -3.23 17.20 22.03
N VAL A 735 -1.94 16.91 22.22
CA VAL A 735 -1.17 17.35 23.40
C VAL A 735 -0.35 18.62 23.15
N GLN A 736 -0.52 19.30 22.01
CA GLN A 736 0.16 20.58 21.75
C GLN A 736 -0.35 21.67 22.71
N PRO A 737 0.53 22.52 23.25
CA PRO A 737 0.12 23.62 24.13
C PRO A 737 -0.78 24.60 23.35
N VAL A 738 -1.96 24.88 23.88
CA VAL A 738 -2.81 25.94 23.36
C VAL A 738 -2.22 27.29 23.79
N PRO A 739 -1.92 28.22 22.86
CA PRO A 739 -1.36 29.53 23.22
C PRO A 739 -2.30 30.28 24.16
N GLY A 740 -1.82 30.63 25.35
CA GLY A 740 -2.56 31.42 26.36
C GLY A 740 -3.15 30.62 27.51
N VAL A 741 -2.99 29.30 27.56
CA VAL A 741 -3.40 28.49 28.72
C VAL A 741 -2.15 28.02 29.48
N PHE A 742 -1.89 28.63 30.64
CA PHE A 742 -0.86 28.16 31.57
C PHE A 742 -1.45 27.04 32.43
N LEU A 743 -0.97 25.82 32.24
CA LEU A 743 -1.30 24.68 33.09
C LEU A 743 -0.44 24.81 34.38
N SER A 744 -1.09 25.11 35.49
CA SER A 744 -0.43 25.17 36.80
C SER A 744 -0.29 23.75 37.36
N PRO A 745 0.84 23.37 37.97
CA PRO A 745 0.94 22.07 38.63
C PRO A 745 0.04 22.08 39.89
N GLN A 746 -1.09 21.39 39.78
CA GLN A 746 -1.97 21.21 40.94
C GLN A 746 -1.62 19.89 41.61
N THR A 747 -1.16 19.99 42.87
CA THR A 747 -1.16 18.86 43.81
C THR A 747 -2.62 18.44 44.06
N HIS A 748 -3.02 17.27 43.53
CA HIS A 748 -4.37 16.75 43.67
C HIS A 748 -4.69 16.37 45.12
N PRO A 749 -5.87 16.74 45.66
CA PRO A 749 -6.37 16.14 46.89
C PRO A 749 -6.83 14.72 46.65
N LEU A 750 -6.33 13.78 47.46
CA LEU A 750 -6.51 12.34 47.35
C LEU A 750 -7.98 11.91 47.57
N PRO A 751 -8.58 11.10 46.71
CA PRO A 751 -9.76 10.29 47.04
C PRO A 751 -9.36 9.08 47.86
N LEU A 752 -10.31 8.57 48.66
CA LEU A 752 -10.21 7.44 49.57
C LEU A 752 -9.64 6.12 48.90
N PRO A 753 -8.95 5.25 49.65
CA PRO A 753 -8.21 4.10 49.14
C PRO A 753 -9.10 3.10 48.39
N LEU A 754 -8.66 2.64 47.24
CA LEU A 754 -9.31 1.67 46.35
C LEU A 754 -9.61 0.34 47.06
N ARG A 755 -8.79 -0.05 48.05
CA ARG A 755 -9.01 -1.25 48.89
C ARG A 755 -10.36 -1.31 49.58
N GLU A 756 -10.99 -0.17 49.92
CA GLU A 756 -12.32 -0.14 50.54
C GLU A 756 -13.47 -0.19 49.54
N ARG A 757 -13.26 0.18 48.29
CA ARG A 757 -14.30 0.14 47.25
C ARG A 757 -14.39 -1.21 46.52
N LEU A 758 -13.30 -1.95 46.42
CA LEU A 758 -13.27 -3.28 45.82
C LEU A 758 -13.79 -4.38 46.80
N ARG A 759 -13.77 -4.12 48.12
CA ARG A 759 -14.33 -5.02 49.13
C ARG A 759 -15.83 -4.84 49.42
N VAL A 760 -16.52 -3.89 48.85
CA VAL A 760 -17.97 -3.65 49.04
C VAL A 760 -18.85 -4.38 48.01
N GLY A 761 -18.27 -5.21 47.15
CA GLY A 761 -18.97 -6.03 46.16
C GLY A 761 -19.40 -7.42 46.63
N ASP A 762 -19.00 -7.87 47.82
CA ASP A 762 -19.43 -9.16 48.41
C ASP A 762 -20.60 -8.98 49.38
N GLY A 763 -21.80 -8.85 48.82
CA GLY A 763 -23.07 -8.79 49.57
C GLY A 763 -24.11 -9.68 48.92
N THR A 764 -24.01 -10.96 49.24
CA THR A 764 -25.09 -11.96 49.33
C THR A 764 -26.32 -11.81 48.43
N SER A 765 -26.50 -12.69 47.47
CA SER A 765 -27.72 -13.53 47.42
C SER A 765 -27.45 -14.77 46.58
N GLY A 766 -27.69 -15.90 47.20
CA GLY A 766 -27.41 -17.26 46.74
C GLY A 766 -28.30 -17.66 45.57
N MET A 767 -27.83 -18.64 44.94
CA MET A 767 -28.41 -19.87 44.45
C MET A 767 -27.60 -20.42 43.31
N GLY A 768 -27.05 -21.50 43.51
CA GLY A 768 -27.36 -22.75 42.82
C GLY A 768 -26.15 -23.26 42.02
N SER A 769 -25.33 -24.04 42.72
CA SER A 769 -24.42 -25.05 42.15
C SER A 769 -25.07 -25.82 41.01
N ILE A 770 -24.46 -25.76 39.80
CA ILE A 770 -24.40 -26.90 38.88
C ILE A 770 -23.02 -26.90 38.23
N TYR A 771 -22.07 -27.51 38.89
CA TYR A 771 -20.88 -28.06 38.24
C TYR A 771 -21.14 -29.59 38.10
N SER A 772 -21.29 -30.08 36.90
CA SER A 772 -20.77 -31.35 36.40
C SER A 772 -21.16 -31.53 34.92
N ASN A 773 -20.23 -31.44 33.99
CA ASN A 773 -19.76 -32.59 33.27
C ASN A 773 -18.73 -32.17 32.24
N ARG A 774 -17.53 -32.70 32.39
CA ARG A 774 -16.55 -32.85 31.32
C ARG A 774 -17.17 -33.74 30.24
N GLY A 775 -17.23 -33.23 29.03
CA GLY A 775 -17.52 -33.98 27.82
C GLY A 775 -16.53 -33.60 26.77
N ASP A 776 -15.70 -34.54 26.36
CA ASP A 776 -14.72 -34.50 25.30
C ASP A 776 -15.23 -33.77 24.06
N ALA A 777 -14.48 -32.76 23.60
CA ALA A 777 -14.59 -32.25 22.25
C ALA A 777 -13.93 -33.27 21.30
N THR A 778 -14.68 -34.27 20.91
CA THR A 778 -14.36 -35.14 19.77
C THR A 778 -14.47 -34.30 18.49
N LYS A 779 -13.41 -34.36 17.71
CA LYS A 779 -13.39 -33.96 16.31
C LYS A 779 -14.65 -34.52 15.61
N GLU A 780 -15.54 -33.67 15.16
CA GLU A 780 -16.52 -34.06 14.17
C GLU A 780 -15.81 -34.32 12.84
N VAL A 781 -15.53 -35.60 12.63
CA VAL A 781 -15.29 -36.16 11.31
C VAL A 781 -16.64 -36.08 10.60
N ILE A 782 -16.67 -35.22 9.58
CA ILE A 782 -17.79 -35.19 8.65
C ILE A 782 -17.85 -36.55 7.96
N THR A 783 -18.72 -37.42 8.46
CA THR A 783 -19.10 -38.63 7.76
C THR A 783 -19.92 -38.24 6.53
N PRO A 784 -19.63 -38.81 5.33
CA PRO A 784 -20.46 -38.62 4.15
C PRO A 784 -21.85 -39.20 4.41
N LEU A 785 -22.87 -38.40 4.15
CA LEU A 785 -24.27 -38.88 4.11
C LEU A 785 -24.40 -39.99 3.05
N PRO A 786 -25.26 -40.99 3.26
CA PRO A 786 -25.37 -42.10 2.36
C PRO A 786 -25.89 -41.67 0.99
N GLN A 787 -25.17 -42.11 -0.04
CA GLN A 787 -25.50 -41.92 -1.45
C GLN A 787 -26.89 -42.45 -1.76
N ARG A 788 -27.82 -41.55 -2.00
CA ARG A 788 -28.91 -41.66 -2.99
C ARG A 788 -28.77 -40.45 -3.92
N GLU A 789 -27.70 -40.41 -4.68
CA GLU A 789 -27.53 -39.48 -5.77
C GLU A 789 -28.20 -40.08 -6.98
N GLY A 790 -29.29 -39.47 -7.45
CA GLY A 790 -29.76 -39.65 -8.77
C GLY A 790 -28.69 -39.20 -9.76
N GLN A 791 -28.50 -39.90 -10.87
CA GLN A 791 -27.42 -39.68 -11.87
C GLN A 791 -27.32 -38.24 -12.42
N GLY A 792 -28.32 -37.36 -12.16
CA GLY A 792 -28.36 -35.97 -12.63
C GLY A 792 -27.76 -34.92 -11.69
N VAL A 793 -27.59 -35.22 -10.42
CA VAL A 793 -27.27 -34.20 -9.39
C VAL A 793 -25.79 -33.77 -9.40
N GLY A 794 -24.84 -34.71 -9.59
CA GLY A 794 -23.42 -34.40 -9.75
C GLY A 794 -23.08 -33.74 -11.11
N LEU A 795 -23.91 -33.95 -12.12
CA LEU A 795 -23.73 -33.38 -13.45
C LEU A 795 -24.03 -31.87 -13.48
N LEU A 796 -25.01 -31.39 -12.69
CA LEU A 796 -25.33 -29.96 -12.62
C LEU A 796 -24.23 -29.16 -11.97
N PHE A 797 -23.69 -29.63 -10.84
CA PHE A 797 -22.54 -29.00 -10.16
C PHE A 797 -21.36 -28.85 -11.14
N ASN A 798 -20.96 -29.93 -11.80
CA ASN A 798 -19.83 -29.91 -12.73
C ASN A 798 -20.10 -29.03 -13.96
N ALA A 799 -21.33 -29.05 -14.50
CA ALA A 799 -21.69 -28.20 -15.63
C ALA A 799 -21.60 -26.69 -15.31
N ILE A 800 -21.99 -26.31 -14.09
CA ILE A 800 -21.81 -24.90 -13.63
C ILE A 800 -20.35 -24.60 -13.38
N LEU A 801 -19.63 -25.47 -12.71
CA LEU A 801 -18.20 -25.30 -12.44
C LEU A 801 -17.37 -25.14 -13.73
N ASP A 802 -17.76 -25.90 -14.79
CA ASP A 802 -17.14 -25.83 -16.13
C ASP A 802 -17.68 -24.68 -16.98
N GLY A 803 -18.67 -23.91 -16.51
CA GLY A 803 -19.27 -22.81 -17.24
C GLY A 803 -20.15 -23.22 -18.45
N LYS A 804 -20.62 -24.48 -18.53
CA LYS A 804 -21.35 -25.05 -19.68
C LYS A 804 -22.85 -24.85 -19.52
N ALA A 805 -23.40 -23.76 -20.04
CA ALA A 805 -24.79 -23.36 -19.87
C ALA A 805 -25.78 -24.41 -20.39
N ASP A 806 -25.54 -24.95 -21.59
CA ASP A 806 -26.43 -26.01 -22.19
C ASP A 806 -26.40 -27.31 -21.38
N ALA A 807 -25.22 -27.71 -20.89
CA ALA A 807 -25.07 -28.88 -20.04
C ALA A 807 -25.74 -28.68 -18.68
N ALA A 808 -25.65 -27.48 -18.08
CA ALA A 808 -26.33 -27.13 -16.85
C ALA A 808 -27.84 -27.15 -16.99
N ALA A 809 -28.36 -26.59 -18.09
CA ALA A 809 -29.78 -26.64 -18.42
C ALA A 809 -30.26 -28.11 -18.67
N ALA A 810 -29.46 -28.92 -19.32
CA ALA A 810 -29.79 -30.35 -19.58
C ALA A 810 -29.77 -31.14 -18.25
N ALA A 811 -28.77 -30.96 -17.43
CA ALA A 811 -28.67 -31.60 -16.10
C ALA A 811 -29.80 -31.17 -15.16
N THR A 812 -30.20 -29.91 -15.21
CA THR A 812 -31.36 -29.40 -14.46
C THR A 812 -32.65 -30.05 -14.90
N ARG A 813 -32.93 -30.15 -16.21
CA ARG A 813 -34.12 -30.84 -16.73
C ARG A 813 -34.15 -32.30 -16.30
N GLN A 814 -33.00 -32.99 -16.36
CA GLN A 814 -32.90 -34.38 -15.94
C GLN A 814 -33.20 -34.54 -14.45
N ALA A 815 -32.55 -33.69 -13.61
CA ALA A 815 -32.74 -33.71 -12.15
C ALA A 815 -34.24 -33.46 -11.77
N ILE A 816 -34.93 -32.55 -12.48
CA ILE A 816 -36.35 -32.29 -12.33
C ILE A 816 -37.16 -33.55 -12.71
N ALA A 817 -36.85 -34.20 -13.86
CA ALA A 817 -37.49 -35.42 -14.28
C ALA A 817 -37.32 -36.59 -13.32
N ASP A 818 -36.16 -36.64 -12.63
CA ASP A 818 -35.83 -37.61 -11.58
C ASP A 818 -36.49 -37.27 -10.22
N GLY A 819 -37.26 -36.16 -10.14
CA GLY A 819 -38.02 -35.76 -8.94
C GLY A 819 -37.26 -34.93 -7.92
N ALA A 820 -36.09 -34.37 -8.27
CA ALA A 820 -35.36 -33.47 -7.39
C ALA A 820 -36.17 -32.19 -7.11
N GLN A 821 -36.13 -31.72 -5.87
CA GLN A 821 -36.79 -30.47 -5.51
C GLN A 821 -35.97 -29.27 -5.96
N PRO A 822 -36.60 -28.21 -6.53
CA PRO A 822 -35.89 -27.02 -7.01
C PRO A 822 -34.97 -26.40 -5.95
N GLN A 823 -35.41 -26.31 -4.70
CA GLN A 823 -34.62 -25.71 -3.62
C GLN A 823 -33.38 -26.56 -3.25
N GLU A 824 -33.44 -27.88 -3.36
CA GLU A 824 -32.30 -28.78 -3.14
C GLU A 824 -31.26 -28.63 -4.24
N LEU A 825 -31.67 -28.43 -5.51
CA LEU A 825 -30.78 -28.19 -6.63
C LEU A 825 -30.06 -26.83 -6.44
N ILE A 826 -30.80 -25.78 -6.07
CA ILE A 826 -30.22 -24.45 -5.86
C ILE A 826 -29.21 -24.50 -4.71
N ASN A 827 -29.60 -24.90 -3.51
CA ASN A 827 -28.75 -24.85 -2.33
C ASN A 827 -27.65 -25.93 -2.34
N GLY A 828 -27.99 -27.15 -2.77
CA GLY A 828 -27.10 -28.30 -2.70
C GLY A 828 -26.07 -28.37 -3.85
N GLN A 829 -26.38 -27.83 -5.02
CA GLN A 829 -25.54 -27.96 -6.22
C GLN A 829 -25.10 -26.61 -6.78
N MET A 830 -26.04 -25.71 -7.06
CA MET A 830 -25.77 -24.51 -7.82
C MET A 830 -24.97 -23.48 -7.00
N ILE A 831 -25.41 -23.17 -5.77
CA ILE A 831 -24.70 -22.25 -4.86
C ILE A 831 -23.31 -22.79 -4.51
N ARG A 832 -23.21 -24.11 -4.30
CA ARG A 832 -21.91 -24.75 -4.00
C ARG A 832 -20.96 -24.68 -5.18
N ALA A 833 -21.45 -24.87 -6.42
CA ALA A 833 -20.64 -24.74 -7.63
C ALA A 833 -20.08 -23.31 -7.77
N MET A 834 -20.94 -22.29 -7.58
CA MET A 834 -20.49 -20.90 -7.63
C MET A 834 -19.51 -20.56 -6.50
N GLY A 835 -19.71 -21.10 -5.29
CA GLY A 835 -18.75 -20.97 -4.19
C GLY A 835 -17.37 -21.55 -4.53
N GLU A 836 -17.34 -22.72 -5.17
CA GLU A 836 -16.09 -23.35 -5.63
C GLU A 836 -15.40 -22.52 -6.74
N VAL A 837 -16.17 -21.97 -7.71
CA VAL A 837 -15.61 -21.08 -8.74
C VAL A 837 -15.04 -19.82 -8.09
N GLY A 838 -15.76 -19.22 -7.14
CA GLY A 838 -15.30 -18.06 -6.39
C GLY A 838 -14.02 -18.34 -5.60
N GLN A 839 -13.91 -19.51 -4.95
CA GLN A 839 -12.70 -19.92 -4.25
C GLN A 839 -11.52 -20.13 -5.21
N ARG A 840 -11.74 -20.76 -6.36
CA ARG A 840 -10.70 -20.92 -7.40
C ARG A 840 -10.22 -19.57 -7.93
N PHE A 841 -11.11 -18.60 -8.05
CA PHE A 841 -10.76 -17.25 -8.45
C PHE A 841 -9.86 -16.58 -7.39
N GLN A 842 -10.20 -16.67 -6.12
CA GLN A 842 -9.36 -16.16 -5.01
C GLN A 842 -7.99 -16.86 -4.94
N ASP A 843 -7.94 -18.14 -5.23
CA ASP A 843 -6.70 -18.93 -5.28
C ASP A 843 -5.86 -18.67 -6.56
N GLY A 844 -6.29 -17.79 -7.46
CA GLY A 844 -5.63 -17.56 -8.77
C GLY A 844 -5.71 -18.73 -9.74
N LYS A 845 -6.64 -19.68 -9.51
CA LYS A 845 -6.88 -20.88 -10.34
C LYS A 845 -8.00 -20.72 -11.34
N ALA A 846 -8.75 -19.64 -11.27
CA ALA A 846 -9.76 -19.22 -12.24
C ALA A 846 -9.63 -17.72 -12.48
N PHE A 847 -10.09 -17.26 -13.65
CA PHE A 847 -10.07 -15.86 -14.05
C PHE A 847 -11.48 -15.37 -14.36
N VAL A 848 -11.64 -14.07 -14.64
CA VAL A 848 -12.96 -13.46 -14.84
C VAL A 848 -13.79 -14.16 -15.93
N PRO A 849 -13.24 -14.60 -17.09
CA PRO A 849 -14.01 -15.35 -18.07
C PRO A 849 -14.69 -16.61 -17.50
N GLN A 850 -14.00 -17.39 -16.66
CA GLN A 850 -14.55 -18.59 -16.05
C GLN A 850 -15.69 -18.27 -15.05
N LEU A 851 -15.57 -17.17 -14.29
CA LEU A 851 -16.63 -16.69 -13.41
C LEU A 851 -17.89 -16.32 -14.21
N LEU A 852 -17.73 -15.54 -15.29
CA LEU A 852 -18.84 -15.13 -16.16
C LEU A 852 -19.54 -16.34 -16.82
N MET A 853 -18.75 -17.31 -17.26
CA MET A 853 -19.29 -18.56 -17.85
C MET A 853 -20.07 -19.38 -16.82
N ALA A 854 -19.56 -19.54 -15.61
CA ALA A 854 -20.23 -20.23 -14.50
C ALA A 854 -21.54 -19.52 -14.10
N GLY A 855 -21.53 -18.18 -14.02
CA GLY A 855 -22.71 -17.37 -13.79
C GLY A 855 -23.79 -17.57 -14.86
N ARG A 856 -23.40 -17.60 -16.15
CA ARG A 856 -24.32 -17.92 -17.27
C ARG A 856 -24.90 -19.33 -17.18
N ALA A 857 -24.07 -20.32 -16.84
CA ALA A 857 -24.51 -21.71 -16.65
C ALA A 857 -25.52 -21.83 -15.51
N MET A 858 -25.26 -21.13 -14.38
CA MET A 858 -26.20 -21.06 -13.27
C MET A 858 -27.51 -20.37 -13.66
N LYS A 859 -27.46 -19.24 -14.38
CA LYS A 859 -28.64 -18.51 -14.84
C LYS A 859 -29.53 -19.39 -15.74
N ALA A 860 -28.94 -20.14 -16.70
CA ALA A 860 -29.65 -21.06 -17.58
C ALA A 860 -30.34 -22.19 -16.80
N ALA A 861 -29.77 -22.69 -15.74
CA ALA A 861 -30.37 -23.67 -14.85
C ALA A 861 -31.51 -23.05 -14.01
N LEU A 862 -31.32 -21.87 -13.43
CA LEU A 862 -32.32 -21.14 -12.62
C LEU A 862 -33.56 -20.80 -13.42
N GLU A 863 -33.45 -20.40 -14.68
CA GLU A 863 -34.61 -20.11 -15.54
C GLU A 863 -35.57 -21.31 -15.72
N LEU A 864 -35.02 -22.52 -15.69
CA LEU A 864 -35.83 -23.75 -15.74
C LEU A 864 -36.55 -24.07 -14.41
N LEU A 865 -35.98 -23.62 -13.28
CA LEU A 865 -36.51 -23.86 -11.93
C LEU A 865 -37.57 -22.79 -11.55
N LYS A 866 -37.43 -21.55 -12.02
CA LYS A 866 -38.36 -20.43 -11.74
C LYS A 866 -39.84 -20.76 -11.91
N PRO A 867 -40.32 -21.39 -12.99
CA PRO A 867 -41.76 -21.70 -13.17
C PRO A 867 -42.29 -22.71 -12.15
N MET A 868 -41.46 -23.61 -11.64
CA MET A 868 -41.82 -24.63 -10.66
C MET A 868 -41.96 -24.07 -9.25
N MET A 869 -41.35 -22.90 -9.01
CA MET A 869 -41.35 -22.21 -7.74
C MET A 869 -42.44 -21.11 -7.66
N ALA A 870 -43.16 -20.86 -8.74
CA ALA A 870 -44.24 -19.86 -8.87
C ALA A 870 -45.51 -20.28 -8.09
N GLY A 871 -45.42 -20.46 -6.80
CA GLY A 871 -46.52 -20.80 -5.89
C GLY A 871 -46.11 -20.81 -4.42
N ALA A 872 -44.82 -20.73 -4.13
CA ALA A 872 -44.28 -20.48 -2.80
C ALA A 872 -43.75 -19.05 -2.78
N ALA A 873 -43.88 -18.35 -1.66
CA ALA A 873 -43.42 -16.97 -1.48
C ALA A 873 -42.00 -16.76 -2.04
N SER A 874 -41.85 -15.68 -2.84
CA SER A 874 -40.63 -15.14 -3.46
C SER A 874 -39.36 -15.90 -3.18
N THR A 875 -38.82 -16.60 -4.16
CA THR A 875 -37.62 -17.47 -4.04
C THR A 875 -36.30 -16.77 -4.32
N SER A 876 -36.34 -15.46 -4.59
CA SER A 876 -35.16 -14.63 -4.63
C SER A 876 -34.57 -14.48 -3.22
N LEU A 877 -33.24 -14.57 -3.08
CA LEU A 877 -32.58 -14.27 -1.83
C LEU A 877 -32.79 -12.80 -1.41
N GLY A 878 -33.20 -11.93 -2.34
CA GLY A 878 -33.48 -10.52 -2.14
C GLY A 878 -33.34 -9.78 -3.45
N LYS A 879 -33.83 -8.55 -3.50
CA LYS A 879 -33.69 -7.66 -4.65
C LYS A 879 -32.62 -6.62 -4.39
N ILE A 880 -31.70 -6.44 -5.33
CA ILE A 880 -30.57 -5.55 -5.25
C ILE A 880 -30.62 -4.55 -6.40
N VAL A 881 -30.44 -3.27 -6.10
CA VAL A 881 -30.12 -2.25 -7.09
C VAL A 881 -28.62 -1.98 -7.00
N ILE A 882 -27.92 -1.97 -8.14
CA ILE A 882 -26.47 -1.71 -8.18
C ILE A 882 -26.14 -0.65 -9.24
N GLY A 883 -25.26 0.30 -8.90
CA GLY A 883 -24.80 1.34 -9.81
C GLY A 883 -23.42 1.88 -9.42
N THR A 884 -22.72 2.47 -10.40
CA THR A 884 -21.49 3.24 -10.15
C THR A 884 -21.87 4.71 -9.94
N VAL A 885 -21.32 5.34 -8.91
CA VAL A 885 -21.66 6.70 -8.50
C VAL A 885 -21.31 7.75 -9.55
N LYS A 886 -21.88 8.95 -9.40
CA LYS A 886 -21.67 10.09 -10.30
C LYS A 886 -20.19 10.42 -10.50
N GLY A 887 -19.82 10.72 -11.75
CA GLY A 887 -18.44 11.05 -12.13
C GLY A 887 -17.53 9.83 -12.27
N ASP A 888 -18.04 8.62 -12.02
CA ASP A 888 -17.29 7.38 -12.15
C ASP A 888 -17.90 6.49 -13.25
N LEU A 889 -17.08 6.18 -14.25
CA LEU A 889 -17.52 5.40 -15.43
C LEU A 889 -17.01 3.95 -15.43
N HIS A 890 -16.33 3.55 -14.36
CA HIS A 890 -15.82 2.19 -14.24
C HIS A 890 -16.96 1.22 -13.95
N ASP A 891 -17.10 0.20 -14.78
CA ASP A 891 -18.18 -0.77 -14.71
C ASP A 891 -17.74 -2.21 -14.43
N ILE A 892 -16.48 -2.55 -14.66
CA ILE A 892 -15.96 -3.92 -14.63
C ILE A 892 -16.19 -4.57 -13.26
N GLY A 893 -15.70 -3.95 -12.18
CA GLY A 893 -15.88 -4.46 -10.82
C GLY A 893 -17.36 -4.55 -10.43
N LYS A 894 -18.15 -3.53 -10.76
CA LYS A 894 -19.57 -3.49 -10.51
C LYS A 894 -20.33 -4.60 -11.26
N ASN A 895 -20.02 -4.82 -12.56
CA ASN A 895 -20.66 -5.85 -13.37
C ASN A 895 -20.31 -7.26 -12.89
N LEU A 896 -19.07 -7.46 -12.45
CA LEU A 896 -18.65 -8.70 -11.81
C LEU A 896 -19.45 -8.99 -10.52
N VAL A 897 -19.58 -7.98 -9.64
CA VAL A 897 -20.40 -8.08 -8.43
C VAL A 897 -21.86 -8.38 -8.78
N ALA A 898 -22.44 -7.69 -9.77
CA ALA A 898 -23.80 -7.92 -10.23
C ALA A 898 -24.00 -9.36 -10.70
N SER A 899 -23.10 -9.86 -11.55
CA SER A 899 -23.16 -11.24 -12.06
C SER A 899 -23.01 -12.30 -10.96
N MET A 900 -22.16 -12.05 -9.97
CA MET A 900 -21.99 -12.94 -8.82
C MET A 900 -23.23 -12.97 -7.94
N LEU A 901 -23.85 -11.83 -7.68
CA LEU A 901 -25.09 -11.72 -6.91
C LEU A 901 -26.26 -12.40 -7.66
N GLU A 902 -26.41 -12.17 -8.98
CA GLU A 902 -27.39 -12.88 -9.82
C GLU A 902 -27.17 -14.39 -9.79
N GLY A 903 -25.91 -14.81 -9.98
CA GLY A 903 -25.52 -16.21 -9.93
C GLY A 903 -25.80 -16.89 -8.59
N CYS A 904 -25.80 -16.14 -7.49
CA CYS A 904 -26.13 -16.63 -6.16
C CYS A 904 -27.61 -16.52 -5.78
N GLY A 905 -28.49 -16.12 -6.73
CA GLY A 905 -29.93 -16.16 -6.56
C GLY A 905 -30.59 -14.86 -6.10
N PHE A 906 -29.89 -13.73 -6.16
CA PHE A 906 -30.47 -12.40 -5.98
C PHE A 906 -31.13 -11.91 -7.29
N GLU A 907 -32.16 -11.07 -7.17
CA GLU A 907 -32.69 -10.29 -8.30
C GLU A 907 -31.89 -9.00 -8.36
N VAL A 908 -31.06 -8.80 -9.41
CA VAL A 908 -30.21 -7.63 -9.54
C VAL A 908 -30.72 -6.68 -10.63
N VAL A 909 -30.87 -5.40 -10.27
CA VAL A 909 -31.18 -4.31 -11.19
C VAL A 909 -29.94 -3.43 -11.32
N ASN A 910 -29.21 -3.57 -12.42
CA ASN A 910 -28.04 -2.75 -12.72
C ASN A 910 -28.49 -1.44 -13.39
N ILE A 911 -28.25 -0.31 -12.72
CA ILE A 911 -28.68 1.03 -13.18
C ILE A 911 -27.59 1.81 -13.91
N GLY A 912 -26.45 1.12 -14.20
CA GLY A 912 -25.38 1.65 -15.04
C GLY A 912 -24.26 2.34 -14.26
N ILE A 913 -23.63 3.28 -14.94
CA ILE A 913 -22.47 4.07 -14.46
C ILE A 913 -22.85 5.56 -14.43
N ASP A 914 -22.03 6.40 -13.79
CA ASP A 914 -22.29 7.85 -13.66
C ASP A 914 -23.70 8.15 -13.13
N VAL A 915 -24.10 7.41 -12.10
CA VAL A 915 -25.45 7.49 -11.56
C VAL A 915 -25.54 8.60 -10.51
N SER A 916 -26.33 9.61 -10.77
CA SER A 916 -26.58 10.69 -9.81
C SER A 916 -27.40 10.20 -8.61
N ALA A 917 -27.28 10.91 -7.47
CA ALA A 917 -28.06 10.61 -6.26
C ALA A 917 -29.58 10.56 -6.54
N ASP A 918 -30.10 11.47 -7.36
CA ASP A 918 -31.52 11.47 -7.75
C ASP A 918 -31.93 10.18 -8.48
N LYS A 919 -31.10 9.68 -9.41
CA LYS A 919 -31.35 8.41 -10.13
C LYS A 919 -31.30 7.21 -9.18
N PHE A 920 -30.40 7.18 -8.20
CA PHE A 920 -30.38 6.16 -7.16
C PHE A 920 -31.69 6.18 -6.35
N ILE A 921 -32.14 7.35 -5.93
CA ILE A 921 -33.40 7.53 -5.21
C ILE A 921 -34.61 7.07 -6.03
N GLU A 922 -34.66 7.41 -7.31
CA GLU A 922 -35.70 6.98 -8.23
C GLU A 922 -35.69 5.46 -8.36
N ALA A 923 -34.54 4.85 -8.61
CA ALA A 923 -34.39 3.41 -8.71
C ALA A 923 -34.81 2.66 -7.43
N VAL A 924 -34.44 3.18 -6.25
CA VAL A 924 -34.88 2.63 -4.95
C VAL A 924 -36.39 2.70 -4.79
N LYS A 925 -37.01 3.83 -5.13
CA LYS A 925 -38.48 4.01 -5.07
C LYS A 925 -39.22 3.08 -6.03
N GLU A 926 -38.71 2.94 -7.23
CA GLU A 926 -39.32 2.17 -8.31
C GLU A 926 -39.19 0.67 -8.09
N ASN A 927 -38.01 0.23 -7.71
CA ASN A 927 -37.67 -1.20 -7.59
C ASN A 927 -37.88 -1.76 -6.18
N GLN A 928 -37.96 -0.91 -5.14
CA GLN A 928 -38.09 -1.31 -3.73
C GLN A 928 -37.08 -2.42 -3.35
N PRO A 929 -35.75 -2.20 -3.56
CA PRO A 929 -34.75 -3.22 -3.28
C PRO A 929 -34.56 -3.44 -1.78
N ASP A 930 -34.12 -4.64 -1.42
CA ASP A 930 -33.66 -4.93 -0.07
C ASP A 930 -32.26 -4.31 0.20
N ILE A 931 -31.42 -4.27 -0.86
CA ILE A 931 -30.06 -3.72 -0.79
C ILE A 931 -29.83 -2.76 -1.97
N LEU A 932 -29.21 -1.61 -1.66
CA LEU A 932 -28.62 -0.70 -2.64
C LEU A 932 -27.11 -0.88 -2.60
N CYS A 933 -26.51 -1.27 -3.74
CA CYS A 933 -25.07 -1.40 -3.90
C CYS A 933 -24.51 -0.23 -4.69
N MET A 934 -23.45 0.40 -4.18
CA MET A 934 -22.74 1.49 -4.83
C MET A 934 -21.28 1.13 -5.07
N SER A 935 -20.79 1.45 -6.28
CA SER A 935 -19.39 1.23 -6.67
C SER A 935 -18.72 2.54 -7.00
N ALA A 936 -17.43 2.69 -6.61
CA ALA A 936 -16.53 3.76 -7.05
C ALA A 936 -15.11 3.21 -7.22
N LEU A 937 -14.41 3.64 -8.26
CA LEU A 937 -13.02 3.26 -8.50
C LEU A 937 -12.04 4.40 -8.26
N LEU A 938 -12.50 5.65 -8.22
CA LEU A 938 -11.67 6.83 -8.00
C LEU A 938 -11.87 7.39 -6.57
N THR A 939 -10.78 7.81 -5.94
CA THR A 939 -10.85 8.51 -4.64
C THR A 939 -11.63 9.82 -4.73
N THR A 940 -11.63 10.47 -5.89
CA THR A 940 -12.38 11.71 -6.16
C THR A 940 -13.89 11.46 -6.26
N THR A 941 -14.33 10.25 -6.63
CA THR A 941 -15.74 9.93 -6.82
C THR A 941 -16.38 9.21 -5.65
N MET A 942 -15.58 8.57 -4.77
CA MET A 942 -16.14 7.86 -3.61
C MET A 942 -16.97 8.76 -2.67
N GLY A 943 -16.69 10.05 -2.62
CA GLY A 943 -17.49 11.02 -1.83
C GLY A 943 -18.96 11.07 -2.24
N TYR A 944 -19.29 10.80 -3.51
CA TYR A 944 -20.68 10.76 -3.98
C TYR A 944 -21.52 9.60 -3.38
N MET A 945 -20.89 8.58 -2.81
CA MET A 945 -21.59 7.54 -2.02
C MET A 945 -22.28 8.15 -0.80
N LYS A 946 -21.61 9.11 -0.15
CA LYS A 946 -22.18 9.86 0.98
C LYS A 946 -23.37 10.71 0.54
N ASP A 947 -23.26 11.39 -0.60
CA ASP A 947 -24.35 12.22 -1.15
C ASP A 947 -25.61 11.39 -1.43
N VAL A 948 -25.44 10.14 -1.92
CA VAL A 948 -26.56 9.20 -2.12
C VAL A 948 -27.19 8.80 -0.80
N ILE A 949 -26.40 8.51 0.24
CA ILE A 949 -26.93 8.15 1.57
C ILE A 949 -27.69 9.33 2.17
N ASP A 950 -27.15 10.55 2.10
CA ASP A 950 -27.79 11.77 2.58
C ASP A 950 -29.10 12.05 1.83
N ALA A 951 -29.11 11.77 0.51
CA ALA A 951 -30.33 11.88 -0.30
C ALA A 951 -31.39 10.82 0.07
N LEU A 952 -31.00 9.59 0.44
CA LEU A 952 -31.91 8.57 0.99
C LEU A 952 -32.52 9.01 2.31
N GLU A 953 -31.74 9.63 3.18
CA GLU A 953 -32.20 10.20 4.46
C GLU A 953 -33.17 11.35 4.23
N ALA A 954 -32.81 12.32 3.36
CA ALA A 954 -33.65 13.44 3.00
C ALA A 954 -34.97 13.00 2.35
N ALA A 955 -34.96 11.91 1.61
CA ALA A 955 -36.17 11.31 1.02
C ALA A 955 -36.99 10.47 2.02
N GLY A 956 -36.51 10.21 3.24
CA GLY A 956 -37.14 9.41 4.28
C GLY A 956 -37.26 7.91 3.92
N ILE A 957 -36.31 7.39 3.16
CA ILE A 957 -36.27 6.00 2.71
C ILE A 957 -34.99 5.25 3.10
N ARG A 958 -34.06 5.89 3.82
CA ARG A 958 -32.79 5.28 4.26
C ARG A 958 -33.02 3.99 5.09
N ASP A 959 -33.99 4.00 6.00
CA ASP A 959 -34.31 2.84 6.85
C ASP A 959 -35.01 1.68 6.10
N LYS A 960 -35.40 1.90 4.85
CA LYS A 960 -36.15 0.90 4.04
C LYS A 960 -35.24 0.05 3.16
N VAL A 961 -33.99 0.41 3.02
CA VAL A 961 -33.02 -0.25 2.15
C VAL A 961 -31.66 -0.36 2.87
N LYS A 962 -31.02 -1.50 2.79
CA LYS A 962 -29.64 -1.68 3.24
C LYS A 962 -28.69 -1.10 2.19
N VAL A 963 -27.65 -0.39 2.61
CA VAL A 963 -26.67 0.20 1.72
C VAL A 963 -25.36 -0.57 1.84
N MET A 964 -24.88 -1.10 0.71
CA MET A 964 -23.60 -1.77 0.60
C MET A 964 -22.70 -1.01 -0.38
N VAL A 965 -21.44 -0.81 -0.02
CA VAL A 965 -20.46 -0.08 -0.83
C VAL A 965 -19.24 -0.94 -1.13
N GLY A 966 -18.57 -0.65 -2.26
CA GLY A 966 -17.35 -1.32 -2.68
C GLY A 966 -16.65 -0.59 -3.82
N GLY A 967 -15.43 -1.06 -4.14
CA GLY A 967 -14.57 -0.45 -5.15
C GLY A 967 -13.15 -0.27 -4.62
N ALA A 968 -12.15 -0.19 -5.50
CA ALA A 968 -10.75 -0.23 -5.11
C ALA A 968 -10.32 0.80 -4.03
N PRO A 969 -10.76 2.07 -4.05
CA PRO A 969 -10.40 3.05 -3.03
C PRO A 969 -11.30 2.98 -1.78
N VAL A 970 -12.40 2.22 -1.83
CA VAL A 970 -13.37 2.13 -0.74
C VAL A 970 -12.83 1.21 0.35
N THR A 971 -12.93 1.63 1.60
CA THR A 971 -12.49 0.86 2.77
C THR A 971 -13.63 0.66 3.76
N GLN A 972 -13.51 -0.30 4.67
CA GLN A 972 -14.49 -0.47 5.75
C GLN A 972 -14.64 0.83 6.57
N GLY A 973 -13.51 1.51 6.88
CA GLY A 973 -13.55 2.76 7.63
C GLY A 973 -14.32 3.87 6.91
N PHE A 974 -14.20 3.97 5.59
CA PHE A 974 -15.00 4.91 4.80
C PHE A 974 -16.48 4.51 4.77
N ALA A 975 -16.80 3.23 4.61
CA ALA A 975 -18.17 2.73 4.66
C ALA A 975 -18.85 3.07 5.99
N ASP A 976 -18.15 2.88 7.10
CA ASP A 976 -18.63 3.23 8.45
C ASP A 976 -18.81 4.75 8.60
N GLU A 977 -17.87 5.55 8.08
CA GLU A 977 -17.91 7.03 8.12
C GLU A 977 -19.13 7.59 7.39
N ILE A 978 -19.46 7.03 6.22
CA ILE A 978 -20.62 7.50 5.43
C ILE A 978 -21.94 6.91 5.89
N GLY A 979 -21.93 5.94 6.82
CA GLY A 979 -23.13 5.28 7.33
C GLY A 979 -23.70 4.19 6.43
N ALA A 980 -22.86 3.50 5.66
CA ALA A 980 -23.26 2.30 4.91
C ALA A 980 -23.50 1.12 5.86
N ASP A 981 -24.39 0.19 5.49
CA ASP A 981 -24.69 -1.01 6.29
C ASP A 981 -23.71 -2.15 6.03
N GLY A 982 -22.94 -2.10 4.93
CA GLY A 982 -21.96 -3.12 4.59
C GLY A 982 -20.93 -2.65 3.58
N TYR A 983 -19.79 -3.31 3.60
CA TYR A 983 -18.67 -3.09 2.69
C TYR A 983 -18.17 -4.43 2.14
N SER A 984 -17.74 -4.42 0.89
CA SER A 984 -17.03 -5.56 0.31
C SER A 984 -15.81 -5.09 -0.50
N ASP A 985 -14.70 -5.78 -0.31
CA ASP A 985 -13.43 -5.54 -0.96
C ASP A 985 -13.30 -6.27 -2.32
N ASN A 986 -14.17 -7.27 -2.55
CA ASN A 986 -14.18 -8.06 -3.78
C ASN A 986 -15.57 -8.64 -4.08
N ALA A 987 -15.74 -9.17 -5.29
CA ALA A 987 -17.04 -9.68 -5.75
C ALA A 987 -17.54 -10.92 -4.98
N ASN A 988 -16.66 -11.74 -4.44
CA ASN A 988 -17.04 -12.91 -3.65
C ASN A 988 -17.50 -12.53 -2.23
N SER A 989 -16.77 -11.61 -1.58
CA SER A 989 -17.17 -11.07 -0.28
C SER A 989 -18.49 -10.31 -0.37
N ALA A 990 -18.78 -9.63 -1.51
CA ALA A 990 -20.05 -8.93 -1.74
C ALA A 990 -21.27 -9.86 -1.58
N VAL A 991 -21.20 -11.11 -2.08
CA VAL A 991 -22.27 -12.11 -1.90
C VAL A 991 -22.46 -12.48 -0.43
N SER A 992 -21.38 -12.65 0.30
CA SER A 992 -21.43 -12.98 1.73
C SER A 992 -22.01 -11.83 2.54
N VAL A 993 -21.57 -10.60 2.29
CA VAL A 993 -22.09 -9.38 2.92
C VAL A 993 -23.57 -9.19 2.61
N ALA A 994 -24.00 -9.37 1.35
CA ALA A 994 -25.40 -9.26 0.97
C ALA A 994 -26.29 -10.28 1.73
N LYS A 995 -25.83 -11.54 1.85
CA LYS A 995 -26.54 -12.56 2.65
C LYS A 995 -26.60 -12.20 4.12
N GLN A 996 -25.52 -11.69 4.69
CA GLN A 996 -25.46 -11.24 6.09
C GLN A 996 -26.42 -10.09 6.35
N LEU A 997 -26.45 -9.07 5.51
CA LEU A 997 -27.35 -7.92 5.63
C LEU A 997 -28.83 -8.31 5.64
N LEU A 998 -29.19 -9.40 4.96
CA LEU A 998 -30.54 -9.94 4.92
C LEU A 998 -30.80 -11.09 5.92
N GLY A 999 -29.84 -11.43 6.76
CA GLY A 999 -29.96 -12.52 7.75
C GLY A 999 -30.16 -13.90 7.10
N LYS A 1000 -29.49 -14.14 5.96
CA LYS A 1000 -29.62 -15.38 5.15
C LYS A 1000 -28.30 -16.16 5.05
N LEU A 1001 -27.40 -15.93 6.00
CA LEU A 1001 -26.18 -16.74 6.20
C LEU A 1001 -26.50 -18.06 6.85
#